data_af6f7f663a71066d18609d18974f9c3b
#
_entry.id   af6f7f663a71066d18609d18974f9c3b
#
_cell.length_a   1.000
_cell.length_b   1.000
_cell.length_c   1.000
_cell.angle_alpha   90.00
_cell.angle_beta   90.00
_cell.angle_gamma   90.00
#
_symmetry.space_group_name_H-M   'P 1'
#
loop_
_entity.id
_entity.type
_entity.pdbx_description
1 polymer ?
#
loop_
_entity_poly.entity_id
_entity_poly.type
_entity_poly.pdbx_seq_one_letter_code
_entity_poly.pdbx_strand_id
1 'polypeptide(L)'
;MAESASDGASSTRTSTTGASYPHHWEADVVLRDGGTAHLRPIRPEDAQALQDFHTHQSEGSIYLRFFSYKARLTPGELKRFTEVDYHDRVALVITMGDEIIGVGRYDRLADPAEAEVAFNISDRHQGRGIGSILLEHLAAAARENHIRRFTAEVLPENRKMLTVFAEAGYAVARHFDDGVVSVAFEIDPTEKSRAVMESREHRAEARSIMGLLAPSSVAVIGASRTWGTLGYQLLEHIVEGGFGGTVYAVNPEALELGGMMAYGRIGEVPEPVDLAVVAVPYAEVQGVVADCAAAGVKGVVIASGGFAERGEEGLALQRQIVRHARAHGMRVVGPESLGIANTDPDIRLNASLAPGLPRQGSLGLFSQSASIGVALYAAAERRYLGFSSVLSAGNRADVSGNDLMQYWEDDVATSAVGLYFESFGNPRKFSRIARRLARSKPVIVAKSEVTGLRLPPGHSVRTTQAPQGALDAVLRQSGVIRVGTVEQLVDVAQIAVGTLPAGPRIAVLSNSLALARVVADSAEGEGLTVAAAEGDLDLAQGQSLALPELARRLREAAARGDVDAVVVALLPSAGVRVPALARTLAETAEPLGKAVIAAFPGVLDRQTDTEGLLPAPRAGERAEEWPAAVPCYTSAGVAVAALAVVARYSEWLARDQGALFEAEVDDGAAAALIGARLAGVQGTELVQLAGEDTARLLGCYGIPVLASRAAATADEAVAAADALGWPVAIKSAADNLRSRLDLGAVRLDIRDAADLRAEFEQMGRALAPYGGGHVEVQRMAPLGQACVIRAIEDPLLGPVLSFGLAGDAVSLLDDWAHRITPLTTGDVHDIVRSPRTSVKLFGHEGLPALDVPALEDLIGRVSLLKDRHPEVSLLELKPVVVSSTGLTVLSAQVWIGNAAQRMDSARRALIAQ
;
A
#
# COMPACT_ATOMS: atom_id res chain seq x y z
N MET A 1 -77.57 4.98 34.81
CA MET A 1 -77.73 6.29 34.15
C MET A 1 -76.31 6.71 33.85
N ALA A 2 -75.86 6.43 32.69
CA ALA A 2 -75.82 7.35 31.52
C ALA A 2 -74.90 8.53 31.81
N GLU A 3 -73.93 8.73 31.13
CA GLU A 3 -73.49 9.19 29.88
C GLU A 3 -72.19 9.97 30.09
N SER A 4 -71.22 10.15 29.30
CA SER A 4 -70.94 9.90 27.85
C SER A 4 -69.48 10.28 27.60
N ALA A 5 -68.94 9.71 26.59
CA ALA A 5 -67.61 9.89 26.05
C ALA A 5 -67.27 11.30 25.50
N SER A 6 -66.05 11.68 25.53
CA SER A 6 -65.48 12.43 24.43
C SER A 6 -64.00 12.13 24.28
N ASP A 7 -63.65 11.77 23.04
CA ASP A 7 -62.38 11.52 22.51
C ASP A 7 -61.37 12.66 22.71
N GLY A 8 -60.14 12.28 23.03
CA GLY A 8 -58.95 13.08 22.95
C GLY A 8 -57.79 12.17 22.53
N ALA A 9 -57.63 11.96 21.23
CA ALA A 9 -56.50 11.22 20.65
C ALA A 9 -55.19 11.91 20.99
N SER A 10 -54.53 11.40 22.03
CA SER A 10 -53.11 11.69 22.29
C SER A 10 -52.28 10.77 21.41
N SER A 11 -51.68 11.33 20.37
CA SER A 11 -50.68 10.65 19.60
C SER A 11 -49.50 10.30 20.49
N THR A 12 -49.39 9.05 20.91
CA THR A 12 -48.20 8.47 21.45
C THR A 12 -47.12 8.49 20.39
N ARG A 13 -46.22 9.47 20.44
CA ARG A 13 -44.91 9.38 19.77
C ARG A 13 -44.20 8.18 20.38
N THR A 14 -44.11 7.14 19.61
CA THR A 14 -43.23 5.97 19.84
C THR A 14 -41.82 6.48 20.11
N SER A 15 -41.30 6.12 21.26
CA SER A 15 -39.91 6.35 21.65
C SER A 15 -38.98 5.72 20.62
N THR A 16 -38.09 6.52 20.10
CA THR A 16 -36.96 6.24 19.25
C THR A 16 -36.20 4.98 19.71
N THR A 17 -36.16 4.00 18.84
CA THR A 17 -35.13 2.97 18.82
C THR A 17 -33.75 3.65 18.84
N GLY A 18 -32.93 3.39 19.86
CA GLY A 18 -31.60 3.97 20.01
C GLY A 18 -30.78 3.71 18.75
N ALA A 19 -30.29 4.79 18.14
CA ALA A 19 -29.39 4.70 17.00
C ALA A 19 -28.15 3.87 17.41
N SER A 20 -27.79 2.88 16.59
CA SER A 20 -26.62 2.05 16.83
C SER A 20 -25.36 2.90 16.66
N TYR A 21 -24.47 2.85 17.63
CA TYR A 21 -23.20 3.57 17.59
C TYR A 21 -22.33 3.09 16.40
N PRO A 22 -21.88 4.00 15.52
CA PRO A 22 -21.14 3.63 14.29
C PRO A 22 -19.65 3.39 14.58
N HIS A 23 -19.30 2.25 15.12
CA HIS A 23 -17.91 1.87 15.42
C HIS A 23 -16.97 1.93 14.20
N HIS A 24 -17.48 1.76 13.00
CA HIS A 24 -16.69 1.83 11.76
C HIS A 24 -16.19 3.24 11.43
N TRP A 25 -16.65 4.27 12.12
CA TRP A 25 -16.11 5.63 12.02
C TRP A 25 -14.94 5.89 12.96
N GLU A 26 -14.65 4.98 13.89
CA GLU A 26 -13.50 5.11 14.78
C GLU A 26 -12.20 4.92 13.97
N ALA A 27 -11.22 5.79 14.21
CA ALA A 27 -9.93 5.73 13.54
C ALA A 27 -8.81 6.33 14.40
N ASP A 28 -7.63 5.74 14.34
CA ASP A 28 -6.44 6.40 14.84
C ASP A 28 -5.84 7.27 13.73
N VAL A 29 -5.55 8.51 14.05
CA VAL A 29 -5.05 9.49 13.10
C VAL A 29 -3.67 9.97 13.51
N VAL A 30 -2.84 10.29 12.51
CA VAL A 30 -1.52 10.91 12.73
C VAL A 30 -1.67 12.40 12.52
N LEU A 31 -1.30 13.16 13.52
CA LEU A 31 -1.34 14.63 13.52
C LEU A 31 -0.15 15.20 12.74
N ARG A 32 -0.24 16.48 12.38
CA ARG A 32 0.79 17.15 11.57
C ARG A 32 2.19 17.13 12.20
N ASP A 33 2.30 17.03 13.51
CA ASP A 33 3.56 16.94 14.26
C ASP A 33 4.08 15.50 14.41
N GLY A 34 3.38 14.50 13.87
CA GLY A 34 3.73 13.09 13.92
C GLY A 34 3.15 12.32 15.11
N GLY A 35 2.55 13.00 16.08
CA GLY A 35 1.85 12.34 17.19
C GLY A 35 0.56 11.68 16.74
N THR A 36 0.09 10.66 17.47
CA THR A 36 -1.17 9.98 17.20
C THR A 36 -2.30 10.51 18.07
N ALA A 37 -3.55 10.35 17.61
CA ALA A 37 -4.75 10.67 18.37
C ALA A 37 -5.88 9.75 17.92
N HIS A 38 -6.90 9.57 18.76
CA HIS A 38 -8.04 8.73 18.45
C HIS A 38 -9.23 9.57 18.00
N LEU A 39 -9.76 9.30 16.81
CA LEU A 39 -10.97 9.92 16.27
C LEU A 39 -12.14 8.94 16.43
N ARG A 40 -13.25 9.42 16.96
CA ARG A 40 -14.46 8.61 17.13
C ARG A 40 -15.74 9.46 17.15
N PRO A 41 -16.91 8.85 16.91
CA PRO A 41 -18.19 9.49 17.20
C PRO A 41 -18.30 9.88 18.68
N ILE A 42 -18.98 11.01 18.94
CA ILE A 42 -19.25 11.45 20.30
C ILE A 42 -20.30 10.55 20.95
N ARG A 43 -20.24 10.38 22.28
CA ARG A 43 -21.14 9.56 23.08
C ARG A 43 -21.79 10.39 24.18
N PRO A 44 -22.95 9.98 24.74
CA PRO A 44 -23.58 10.67 25.86
C PRO A 44 -22.64 10.81 27.07
N GLU A 45 -21.78 9.82 27.31
CA GLU A 45 -20.80 9.79 28.41
C GLU A 45 -19.73 10.89 28.29
N ASP A 46 -19.54 11.46 27.11
CA ASP A 46 -18.57 12.53 26.84
C ASP A 46 -19.01 13.90 27.36
N ALA A 47 -20.19 14.02 27.98
CA ALA A 47 -20.74 15.30 28.40
C ALA A 47 -19.79 16.08 29.34
N GLN A 48 -19.13 15.40 30.31
CA GLN A 48 -18.17 16.06 31.19
C GLN A 48 -16.89 16.43 30.46
N ALA A 49 -16.32 15.54 29.66
CA ALA A 49 -15.12 15.82 28.87
C ALA A 49 -15.34 16.98 27.88
N LEU A 50 -16.54 17.06 27.27
CA LEU A 50 -16.92 18.18 26.40
C LEU A 50 -17.04 19.51 27.18
N GLN A 51 -17.58 19.47 28.41
CA GLN A 51 -17.63 20.64 29.28
C GLN A 51 -16.24 21.11 29.66
N ASP A 52 -15.34 20.17 30.02
CA ASP A 52 -13.95 20.47 30.38
C ASP A 52 -13.20 21.04 29.17
N PHE A 53 -13.36 20.44 28.00
CA PHE A 53 -12.84 20.97 26.74
C PHE A 53 -13.30 22.40 26.47
N HIS A 54 -14.59 22.71 26.68
CA HIS A 54 -15.15 24.05 26.49
C HIS A 54 -14.55 25.05 27.47
N THR A 55 -14.44 24.69 28.75
CA THR A 55 -13.95 25.60 29.81
C THR A 55 -12.45 25.90 29.72
N HIS A 56 -11.69 25.06 29.05
CA HIS A 56 -10.26 25.28 28.79
C HIS A 56 -9.97 26.11 27.51
N GLN A 57 -11.00 26.54 26.78
CA GLN A 57 -10.83 27.40 25.61
C GLN A 57 -10.69 28.87 26.04
N SER A 58 -9.94 29.63 25.23
CA SER A 58 -9.90 31.08 25.36
C SER A 58 -11.25 31.72 24.99
N GLU A 59 -11.51 32.91 25.56
CA GLU A 59 -12.70 33.72 25.21
C GLU A 59 -12.81 33.97 23.71
N GLY A 60 -11.66 34.19 23.04
CA GLY A 60 -11.61 34.37 21.58
C GLY A 60 -12.04 33.12 20.80
N SER A 61 -11.60 31.93 21.21
CA SER A 61 -12.00 30.67 20.57
C SER A 61 -13.48 30.33 20.80
N ILE A 62 -14.00 30.63 21.97
CA ILE A 62 -15.42 30.50 22.29
C ILE A 62 -16.26 31.46 21.41
N TYR A 63 -15.86 32.74 21.33
CA TYR A 63 -16.52 33.72 20.49
C TYR A 63 -16.53 33.34 19.00
N LEU A 64 -15.39 32.94 18.47
CA LEU A 64 -15.27 32.48 17.05
C LEU A 64 -16.16 31.26 16.72
N ARG A 65 -16.55 30.48 17.73
CA ARG A 65 -17.41 29.29 17.55
C ARG A 65 -18.89 29.54 17.77
N PHE A 66 -19.23 30.34 18.78
CA PHE A 66 -20.62 30.51 19.23
C PHE A 66 -21.20 31.90 18.90
N PHE A 67 -20.40 32.77 18.28
CA PHE A 67 -20.73 34.19 18.00
C PHE A 67 -21.15 34.99 19.25
N SER A 68 -20.90 34.43 20.44
CA SER A 68 -21.21 35.01 21.73
C SER A 68 -20.27 34.45 22.79
N TYR A 69 -20.05 35.22 23.85
CA TYR A 69 -19.28 34.71 24.98
C TYR A 69 -20.15 33.75 25.83
N LYS A 70 -19.58 32.58 26.12
CA LYS A 70 -20.29 31.53 26.86
C LYS A 70 -19.30 30.82 27.80
N ALA A 71 -19.30 31.14 29.07
CA ALA A 71 -18.33 30.59 30.03
C ALA A 71 -18.50 29.09 30.25
N ARG A 72 -19.72 28.56 30.16
CA ARG A 72 -20.03 27.14 30.31
C ARG A 72 -21.18 26.74 29.38
N LEU A 73 -21.17 25.51 28.94
CA LEU A 73 -22.33 24.92 28.25
C LEU A 73 -23.40 24.57 29.26
N THR A 74 -24.68 24.85 28.96
CA THR A 74 -25.80 24.45 29.76
C THR A 74 -26.04 22.95 29.69
N PRO A 75 -26.70 22.32 30.70
CA PRO A 75 -27.05 20.90 30.66
C PRO A 75 -27.85 20.51 29.41
N GLY A 76 -28.72 21.39 28.92
CA GLY A 76 -29.50 21.17 27.69
C GLY A 76 -28.63 21.15 26.43
N GLU A 77 -27.61 22.04 26.39
CA GLU A 77 -26.65 22.07 25.30
C GLU A 77 -25.70 20.88 25.31
N LEU A 78 -25.20 20.48 26.48
CA LEU A 78 -24.41 19.28 26.63
C LEU A 78 -25.18 18.06 26.14
N LYS A 79 -26.40 17.90 26.55
CA LYS A 79 -27.27 16.82 26.08
C LYS A 79 -27.44 16.87 24.54
N ARG A 80 -27.77 18.04 24.00
CA ARG A 80 -27.93 18.21 22.54
C ARG A 80 -26.64 17.89 21.77
N PHE A 81 -25.49 18.18 22.35
CA PHE A 81 -24.19 18.03 21.70
C PHE A 81 -23.61 16.63 21.79
N THR A 82 -24.01 15.83 22.78
CA THR A 82 -23.50 14.46 22.99
C THR A 82 -24.51 13.38 22.63
N GLU A 83 -25.85 13.67 22.74
CA GLU A 83 -26.88 12.75 22.30
C GLU A 83 -27.25 13.04 20.84
N VAL A 84 -26.60 12.38 19.89
CA VAL A 84 -26.77 12.52 18.44
C VAL A 84 -27.34 11.21 17.86
N ASP A 85 -28.01 11.31 16.70
CA ASP A 85 -28.62 10.16 16.03
C ASP A 85 -27.70 9.46 15.02
N TYR A 86 -26.51 10.00 14.81
CA TYR A 86 -25.49 9.55 13.84
C TYR A 86 -25.97 9.51 12.38
N HIS A 87 -27.04 10.18 12.08
CA HIS A 87 -27.63 10.27 10.74
C HIS A 87 -27.86 11.74 10.34
N ASP A 88 -28.82 12.43 10.96
CA ASP A 88 -29.11 13.84 10.68
C ASP A 88 -28.20 14.76 11.50
N ARG A 89 -27.77 14.28 12.66
CA ARG A 89 -26.83 14.97 13.54
C ARG A 89 -25.67 14.08 13.89
N VAL A 90 -24.50 14.44 13.42
CA VAL A 90 -23.25 13.70 13.67
C VAL A 90 -22.24 14.62 14.33
N ALA A 91 -21.57 14.11 15.35
CA ALA A 91 -20.40 14.76 15.91
C ALA A 91 -19.25 13.76 16.05
N LEU A 92 -18.07 14.14 15.59
CA LEU A 92 -16.84 13.40 15.76
C LEU A 92 -15.93 14.14 16.74
N VAL A 93 -15.30 13.41 17.64
CA VAL A 93 -14.30 13.92 18.56
C VAL A 93 -12.94 13.33 18.25
N ILE A 94 -11.89 14.13 18.41
CA ILE A 94 -10.51 13.64 18.45
C ILE A 94 -10.07 13.74 19.92
N THR A 95 -9.56 12.62 20.45
CA THR A 95 -9.10 12.51 21.82
C THR A 95 -7.63 12.16 21.90
N MET A 96 -6.99 12.63 22.96
CA MET A 96 -5.64 12.21 23.38
C MET A 96 -5.73 11.79 24.85
N GLY A 97 -5.60 10.49 25.10
CA GLY A 97 -6.06 9.91 26.37
C GLY A 97 -7.55 10.16 26.58
N ASP A 98 -7.92 10.66 27.73
CA ASP A 98 -9.31 11.02 28.09
C ASP A 98 -9.69 12.46 27.67
N GLU A 99 -8.73 13.26 27.20
CA GLU A 99 -8.95 14.67 26.84
C GLU A 99 -9.49 14.78 25.41
N ILE A 100 -10.60 15.50 25.22
CA ILE A 100 -11.08 15.91 23.90
C ILE A 100 -10.20 17.08 23.44
N ILE A 101 -9.53 16.93 22.29
CA ILE A 101 -8.67 17.95 21.69
C ILE A 101 -9.27 18.63 20.46
N GLY A 102 -10.37 18.08 19.95
CA GLY A 102 -11.11 18.66 18.82
C GLY A 102 -12.48 18.03 18.65
N VAL A 103 -13.45 18.83 18.21
CA VAL A 103 -14.82 18.41 17.90
C VAL A 103 -15.21 18.97 16.55
N GLY A 104 -15.70 18.12 15.67
CA GLY A 104 -16.36 18.49 14.43
C GLY A 104 -17.76 17.91 14.39
N ARG A 105 -18.73 18.65 13.86
CA ARG A 105 -20.11 18.19 13.74
C ARG A 105 -20.76 18.66 12.47
N TYR A 106 -21.78 17.93 12.02
CA TYR A 106 -22.75 18.45 11.09
C TYR A 106 -24.18 18.27 11.61
N ASP A 107 -25.03 19.20 11.24
CA ASP A 107 -26.47 19.14 11.40
C ASP A 107 -27.12 19.24 10.00
N ARG A 108 -27.95 18.26 9.60
CA ARG A 108 -28.66 18.25 8.31
C ARG A 108 -29.62 19.42 8.22
N LEU A 109 -29.68 20.03 7.07
CA LEU A 109 -30.56 21.16 6.77
C LEU A 109 -31.94 20.72 6.26
N ALA A 110 -32.79 21.67 5.92
CA ALA A 110 -34.10 21.40 5.33
C ALA A 110 -34.02 20.69 3.97
N ASP A 111 -32.99 20.99 3.17
CA ASP A 111 -32.62 20.15 2.04
C ASP A 111 -31.85 18.93 2.58
N PRO A 112 -32.38 17.71 2.38
CA PRO A 112 -31.77 16.50 2.92
C PRO A 112 -30.39 16.18 2.33
N ALA A 113 -29.99 16.81 1.23
CA ALA A 113 -28.66 16.67 0.62
C ALA A 113 -27.63 17.66 1.19
N GLU A 114 -28.05 18.60 2.05
CA GLU A 114 -27.19 19.63 2.62
C GLU A 114 -27.08 19.50 4.14
N ALA A 115 -25.90 19.84 4.68
CA ALA A 115 -25.68 19.94 6.12
C ALA A 115 -24.77 21.12 6.47
N GLU A 116 -25.07 21.73 7.63
CA GLU A 116 -24.22 22.76 8.23
C GLU A 116 -23.13 22.09 9.06
N VAL A 117 -21.86 22.52 8.85
CA VAL A 117 -20.70 22.00 9.61
C VAL A 117 -20.12 23.03 10.54
N ALA A 118 -19.61 22.54 11.67
CA ALA A 118 -18.92 23.39 12.64
C ALA A 118 -17.80 22.63 13.34
N PHE A 119 -16.73 23.36 13.66
CA PHE A 119 -15.52 22.80 14.27
C PHE A 119 -15.13 23.62 15.51
N ASN A 120 -14.56 22.93 16.48
CA ASN A 120 -13.92 23.53 17.64
C ASN A 120 -12.65 22.73 17.98
N ILE A 121 -11.53 23.40 18.15
CA ILE A 121 -10.22 22.76 18.37
C ILE A 121 -9.58 23.40 19.59
N SER A 122 -9.07 22.58 20.50
CA SER A 122 -8.38 23.01 21.71
C SER A 122 -7.25 23.99 21.38
N ASP A 123 -7.18 25.12 22.06
CA ASP A 123 -6.18 26.15 21.84
C ASP A 123 -4.75 25.60 21.93
N ARG A 124 -4.51 24.66 22.83
CA ARG A 124 -3.22 23.97 23.01
C ARG A 124 -2.83 23.08 21.83
N HIS A 125 -3.82 22.64 21.04
CA HIS A 125 -3.66 21.67 19.96
C HIS A 125 -3.91 22.26 18.57
N GLN A 126 -4.08 23.58 18.45
CA GLN A 126 -4.19 24.26 17.15
C GLN A 126 -2.89 24.13 16.34
N GLY A 127 -3.01 24.17 15.02
CA GLY A 127 -1.88 24.02 14.09
C GLY A 127 -1.43 22.59 13.83
N ARG A 128 -1.99 21.60 14.54
CA ARG A 128 -1.68 20.16 14.38
C ARG A 128 -2.48 19.44 13.30
N GLY A 129 -3.27 20.17 12.48
CA GLY A 129 -4.05 19.57 11.37
C GLY A 129 -5.39 18.97 11.76
N ILE A 130 -5.82 19.11 13.03
CA ILE A 130 -7.04 18.52 13.58
C ILE A 130 -8.30 18.92 12.79
N GLY A 131 -8.40 20.22 12.39
CA GLY A 131 -9.56 20.70 11.63
C GLY A 131 -9.72 20.04 10.27
N SER A 132 -8.62 19.82 9.55
CA SER A 132 -8.62 19.13 8.26
C SER A 132 -9.00 17.66 8.41
N ILE A 133 -8.47 16.99 9.46
CA ILE A 133 -8.81 15.58 9.77
C ILE A 133 -10.31 15.45 10.08
N LEU A 134 -10.85 16.33 10.92
CA LEU A 134 -12.26 16.33 11.26
C LEU A 134 -13.12 16.56 10.02
N LEU A 135 -12.75 17.52 9.16
CA LEU A 135 -13.49 17.80 7.93
C LEU A 135 -13.52 16.59 6.99
N GLU A 136 -12.38 15.93 6.80
CA GLU A 136 -12.28 14.73 5.96
C GLU A 136 -13.16 13.59 6.45
N HIS A 137 -13.11 13.31 7.75
CA HIS A 137 -13.91 12.24 8.36
C HIS A 137 -15.39 12.56 8.43
N LEU A 138 -15.75 13.83 8.71
CA LEU A 138 -17.16 14.28 8.66
C LEU A 138 -17.72 14.20 7.23
N ALA A 139 -16.96 14.61 6.22
CA ALA A 139 -17.37 14.48 4.84
C ALA A 139 -17.57 13.01 4.44
N ALA A 140 -16.74 12.09 4.95
CA ALA A 140 -16.92 10.66 4.72
C ALA A 140 -18.21 10.13 5.39
N ALA A 141 -18.47 10.48 6.67
CA ALA A 141 -19.69 10.10 7.38
C ALA A 141 -20.95 10.72 6.74
N ALA A 142 -20.87 11.96 6.28
CA ALA A 142 -21.95 12.66 5.60
C ALA A 142 -22.35 11.98 4.28
N ARG A 143 -21.37 11.55 3.48
CA ARG A 143 -21.63 10.79 2.23
C ARG A 143 -22.32 9.45 2.49
N GLU A 144 -21.94 8.75 3.55
CA GLU A 144 -22.65 7.53 3.99
C GLU A 144 -24.12 7.82 4.32
N ASN A 145 -24.41 9.03 4.84
CA ASN A 145 -25.74 9.52 5.14
C ASN A 145 -26.39 10.31 3.99
N HIS A 146 -25.91 10.15 2.75
CA HIS A 146 -26.45 10.75 1.52
C HIS A 146 -26.44 12.29 1.47
N ILE A 147 -25.59 12.95 2.26
CA ILE A 147 -25.33 14.38 2.19
C ILE A 147 -24.29 14.61 1.06
N ARG A 148 -24.52 15.61 0.22
CA ARG A 148 -23.66 15.96 -0.91
C ARG A 148 -22.96 17.30 -0.74
N ARG A 149 -23.51 18.18 0.10
CA ARG A 149 -23.02 19.55 0.24
C ARG A 149 -22.89 19.95 1.70
N PHE A 150 -21.77 20.57 2.02
CA PHE A 150 -21.54 21.23 3.30
C PHE A 150 -21.68 22.74 3.18
N THR A 151 -22.29 23.35 4.20
CA THR A 151 -22.32 24.79 4.43
C THR A 151 -21.72 25.11 5.79
N ALA A 152 -21.14 26.30 5.95
CA ALA A 152 -20.64 26.78 7.22
C ALA A 152 -20.75 28.30 7.29
N GLU A 153 -21.07 28.83 8.47
CA GLU A 153 -20.95 30.26 8.78
C GLU A 153 -19.69 30.50 9.58
N VAL A 154 -18.87 31.44 9.13
CA VAL A 154 -17.56 31.71 9.70
C VAL A 154 -17.35 33.22 9.87
N LEU A 155 -16.95 33.66 11.06
CA LEU A 155 -16.55 35.06 11.24
C LEU A 155 -15.32 35.40 10.40
N PRO A 156 -15.27 36.61 9.78
CA PRO A 156 -14.13 37.00 8.93
C PRO A 156 -12.78 36.97 9.63
N GLU A 157 -12.78 37.16 10.94
CA GLU A 157 -11.60 37.11 11.80
C GLU A 157 -11.06 35.68 11.97
N ASN A 158 -11.91 34.65 11.77
CA ASN A 158 -11.51 33.24 11.87
C ASN A 158 -10.79 32.76 10.59
N ARG A 159 -9.69 33.41 10.28
CA ARG A 159 -8.87 33.10 9.10
C ARG A 159 -8.39 31.64 9.10
N LYS A 160 -8.13 31.06 10.27
CA LYS A 160 -7.68 29.66 10.40
C LYS A 160 -8.74 28.71 9.84
N MET A 161 -10.00 28.89 10.18
CA MET A 161 -11.09 28.03 9.68
C MET A 161 -11.33 28.22 8.19
N LEU A 162 -11.31 29.49 7.71
CA LEU A 162 -11.41 29.78 6.27
C LEU A 162 -10.28 29.12 5.47
N THR A 163 -9.07 29.05 6.06
CA THR A 163 -7.92 28.34 5.45
C THR A 163 -8.17 26.83 5.38
N VAL A 164 -8.71 26.20 6.43
CA VAL A 164 -9.03 24.76 6.42
C VAL A 164 -9.97 24.42 5.27
N PHE A 165 -11.04 25.19 5.05
CA PHE A 165 -11.96 24.98 3.93
C PHE A 165 -11.30 25.23 2.58
N ALA A 166 -10.47 26.30 2.46
CA ALA A 166 -9.79 26.64 1.21
C ALA A 166 -8.77 25.59 0.77
N GLU A 167 -8.07 25.00 1.73
CA GLU A 167 -6.99 24.04 1.52
C GLU A 167 -7.48 22.58 1.47
N ALA A 168 -8.76 22.33 1.73
CA ALA A 168 -9.32 20.98 1.69
C ALA A 168 -9.41 20.38 0.27
N GLY A 169 -9.18 21.19 -0.76
CA GLY A 169 -9.16 20.75 -2.16
C GLY A 169 -10.54 20.67 -2.82
N TYR A 170 -11.61 21.07 -2.13
CA TYR A 170 -12.95 21.22 -2.70
C TYR A 170 -13.12 22.57 -3.42
N ALA A 171 -14.11 22.65 -4.31
CA ALA A 171 -14.51 23.92 -4.95
C ALA A 171 -15.39 24.71 -3.98
N VAL A 172 -14.79 25.66 -3.28
CA VAL A 172 -15.43 26.42 -2.19
C VAL A 172 -16.04 27.71 -2.73
N ALA A 173 -17.37 27.83 -2.63
CA ALA A 173 -18.09 29.09 -2.82
C ALA A 173 -18.10 29.88 -1.51
N ARG A 174 -17.86 31.18 -1.57
CA ARG A 174 -17.88 32.09 -0.42
C ARG A 174 -18.80 33.28 -0.72
N HIS A 175 -19.66 33.60 0.23
CA HIS A 175 -20.49 34.76 0.18
C HIS A 175 -20.37 35.50 1.52
N PHE A 176 -20.25 36.84 1.45
CA PHE A 176 -20.22 37.68 2.66
C PHE A 176 -21.57 38.32 2.82
N ASP A 177 -22.25 38.07 3.94
CA ASP A 177 -23.56 38.61 4.29
C ASP A 177 -23.65 38.84 5.79
N ASP A 178 -24.26 39.94 6.20
CA ASP A 178 -24.53 40.32 7.62
C ASP A 178 -23.37 40.13 8.59
N GLY A 179 -22.11 40.35 8.15
CA GLY A 179 -20.93 40.27 9.01
C GLY A 179 -20.35 38.86 9.13
N VAL A 180 -20.89 37.86 8.45
CA VAL A 180 -20.39 36.50 8.39
C VAL A 180 -19.99 36.11 6.97
N VAL A 181 -19.05 35.16 6.85
CA VAL A 181 -18.69 34.52 5.60
C VAL A 181 -19.41 33.18 5.52
N SER A 182 -20.41 33.09 4.67
CA SER A 182 -21.02 31.81 4.29
C SER A 182 -20.10 31.06 3.35
N VAL A 183 -19.78 29.84 3.69
CA VAL A 183 -18.94 28.91 2.94
C VAL A 183 -19.79 27.73 2.50
N ALA A 184 -19.76 27.36 1.22
CA ALA A 184 -20.48 26.19 0.73
C ALA A 184 -19.64 25.43 -0.29
N PHE A 185 -19.67 24.10 -0.25
CA PHE A 185 -18.93 23.25 -1.17
C PHE A 185 -19.51 21.83 -1.24
N GLU A 186 -19.38 21.20 -2.40
CA GLU A 186 -19.69 19.80 -2.61
C GLU A 186 -18.62 18.93 -1.95
N ILE A 187 -19.05 17.84 -1.26
CA ILE A 187 -18.15 16.97 -0.49
C ILE A 187 -17.74 15.70 -1.22
N ASP A 188 -18.17 15.52 -2.47
CA ASP A 188 -17.69 14.42 -3.29
C ASP A 188 -16.19 14.52 -3.52
N PRO A 189 -15.44 13.41 -3.42
CA PRO A 189 -13.99 13.44 -3.51
C PRO A 189 -13.56 13.86 -4.92
N THR A 190 -12.93 15.01 -5.04
CA THR A 190 -12.25 15.45 -6.25
C THR A 190 -10.82 14.91 -6.28
N GLU A 191 -10.18 14.86 -7.44
CA GLU A 191 -8.76 14.52 -7.57
C GLU A 191 -7.91 15.43 -6.66
N LYS A 192 -8.20 16.73 -6.67
CA LYS A 192 -7.52 17.72 -5.83
C LYS A 192 -7.70 17.45 -4.34
N SER A 193 -8.90 17.12 -3.88
CA SER A 193 -9.15 16.82 -2.46
C SER A 193 -8.44 15.54 -2.00
N ARG A 194 -8.39 14.51 -2.85
CA ARG A 194 -7.63 13.28 -2.60
C ARG A 194 -6.13 13.57 -2.52
N ALA A 195 -5.57 14.34 -3.46
CA ALA A 195 -4.15 14.70 -3.46
C ALA A 195 -3.76 15.50 -2.21
N VAL A 196 -4.61 16.43 -1.75
CA VAL A 196 -4.39 17.18 -0.51
C VAL A 196 -4.38 16.25 0.71
N MET A 197 -5.37 15.37 0.81
CA MET A 197 -5.45 14.38 1.90
C MET A 197 -4.21 13.48 1.92
N GLU A 198 -3.80 12.94 0.79
CA GLU A 198 -2.64 12.09 0.65
C GLU A 198 -1.33 12.81 1.00
N SER A 199 -1.17 14.05 0.55
CA SER A 199 0.01 14.86 0.87
C SER A 199 0.06 15.22 2.38
N ARG A 200 -1.08 15.43 3.02
CA ARG A 200 -1.15 15.67 4.47
C ARG A 200 -0.78 14.39 5.23
N GLU A 201 -1.38 13.25 4.86
CA GLU A 201 -1.08 11.95 5.46
C GLU A 201 0.40 11.61 5.32
N HIS A 202 0.95 11.76 4.13
CA HIS A 202 2.37 11.53 3.85
C HIS A 202 3.28 12.34 4.80
N ARG A 203 3.08 13.64 4.88
CA ARG A 203 3.90 14.51 5.75
C ARG A 203 3.76 14.18 7.24
N ALA A 204 2.58 13.78 7.68
CA ALA A 204 2.35 13.40 9.07
C ALA A 204 3.05 12.09 9.42
N GLU A 205 2.92 11.08 8.56
CA GLU A 205 3.58 9.77 8.74
C GLU A 205 5.10 9.88 8.66
N ALA A 206 5.63 10.62 7.68
CA ALA A 206 7.08 10.84 7.56
C ALA A 206 7.66 11.47 8.82
N ARG A 207 6.98 12.47 9.40
CA ARG A 207 7.39 13.08 10.67
C ARG A 207 7.28 12.13 11.85
N SER A 208 6.24 11.32 11.87
CA SER A 208 6.06 10.31 12.93
C SER A 208 7.22 9.33 12.97
N ILE A 209 7.66 8.84 11.81
CA ILE A 209 8.81 7.94 11.71
C ILE A 209 10.14 8.65 11.99
N MET A 210 10.29 9.88 11.52
CA MET A 210 11.47 10.69 11.84
C MET A 210 11.64 10.85 13.36
N GLY A 211 10.54 11.04 14.12
CA GLY A 211 10.58 11.11 15.58
C GLY A 211 11.07 9.83 16.26
N LEU A 212 10.92 8.66 15.62
CA LEU A 212 11.47 7.40 16.11
C LEU A 212 12.94 7.20 15.74
N LEU A 213 13.32 7.59 14.52
CA LEU A 213 14.67 7.34 13.99
C LEU A 213 15.68 8.44 14.38
N ALA A 214 15.21 9.62 14.76
CA ALA A 214 16.05 10.76 15.18
C ALA A 214 15.57 11.35 16.51
N PRO A 215 15.49 10.55 17.59
CA PRO A 215 15.12 11.05 18.92
C PRO A 215 16.25 11.90 19.53
N SER A 216 15.90 12.88 20.37
CA SER A 216 16.88 13.66 21.14
C SER A 216 17.30 12.94 22.42
N SER A 217 16.46 12.01 22.91
CA SER A 217 16.70 11.24 24.13
C SER A 217 16.14 9.83 24.04
N VAL A 218 16.83 8.87 24.62
CA VAL A 218 16.46 7.45 24.65
C VAL A 218 16.51 6.91 26.06
N ALA A 219 15.46 6.21 26.50
CA ALA A 219 15.46 5.46 27.75
C ALA A 219 15.42 3.95 27.48
N VAL A 220 16.31 3.17 28.10
CA VAL A 220 16.28 1.71 28.05
C VAL A 220 15.61 1.21 29.33
N ILE A 221 14.39 0.66 29.19
CA ILE A 221 13.59 0.16 30.30
C ILE A 221 13.76 -1.36 30.41
N GLY A 222 14.20 -1.82 31.58
CA GLY A 222 14.72 -3.17 31.78
C GLY A 222 16.22 -3.27 31.48
N ALA A 223 16.95 -2.16 31.48
CA ALA A 223 18.40 -2.13 31.41
C ALA A 223 19.02 -3.02 32.50
N SER A 224 20.09 -3.74 32.20
CA SER A 224 20.63 -4.77 33.09
C SER A 224 22.17 -4.73 33.15
N ARG A 225 22.74 -5.25 34.26
CA ARG A 225 24.18 -5.53 34.38
C ARG A 225 24.54 -6.93 33.86
N THR A 226 23.53 -7.77 33.66
CA THR A 226 23.74 -9.16 33.31
C THR A 226 24.03 -9.29 31.84
N TRP A 227 25.25 -9.63 31.49
CA TRP A 227 25.67 -9.88 30.12
C TRP A 227 24.74 -10.88 29.42
N GLY A 228 24.40 -10.63 28.15
CA GLY A 228 23.55 -11.51 27.35
C GLY A 228 22.05 -11.31 27.54
N THR A 229 21.62 -10.44 28.47
CA THR A 229 20.21 -10.01 28.55
C THR A 229 19.90 -8.94 27.50
N LEU A 230 18.63 -8.88 27.01
CA LEU A 230 18.20 -7.86 26.04
C LEU A 230 18.51 -6.43 26.53
N GLY A 231 18.19 -6.14 27.77
CA GLY A 231 18.41 -4.80 28.35
C GLY A 231 19.88 -4.42 28.48
N TYR A 232 20.77 -5.40 28.69
CA TYR A 232 22.22 -5.17 28.66
C TYR A 232 22.67 -4.80 27.25
N GLN A 233 22.35 -5.65 26.26
CA GLN A 233 22.78 -5.47 24.86
C GLN A 233 22.26 -4.17 24.27
N LEU A 234 20.99 -3.84 24.47
CA LEU A 234 20.41 -2.61 23.93
C LEU A 234 21.06 -1.35 24.53
N LEU A 235 21.32 -1.34 25.85
CA LEU A 235 22.00 -0.22 26.48
C LEU A 235 23.44 -0.08 25.96
N GLU A 236 24.18 -1.20 25.90
CA GLU A 236 25.57 -1.23 25.40
C GLU A 236 25.61 -0.76 23.93
N HIS A 237 24.74 -1.27 23.06
CA HIS A 237 24.74 -0.90 21.65
C HIS A 237 24.41 0.59 21.40
N ILE A 238 23.53 1.20 22.20
CA ILE A 238 23.22 2.64 22.07
C ILE A 238 24.45 3.46 22.47
N VAL A 239 25.10 3.08 23.58
CA VAL A 239 26.27 3.81 24.11
C VAL A 239 27.49 3.62 23.22
N GLU A 240 27.82 2.39 22.83
CA GLU A 240 28.95 2.08 21.96
C GLU A 240 28.75 2.60 20.52
N GLY A 241 27.48 2.65 20.05
CA GLY A 241 27.10 3.29 18.79
C GLY A 241 27.46 4.78 18.74
N GLY A 242 27.65 5.41 19.92
CA GLY A 242 27.99 6.84 20.03
C GLY A 242 26.76 7.72 19.74
N PHE A 243 25.59 7.32 20.22
CA PHE A 243 24.35 8.11 20.06
C PHE A 243 24.54 9.56 20.48
N GLY A 244 24.16 10.50 19.61
CA GLY A 244 24.36 11.94 19.80
C GLY A 244 23.47 12.60 20.85
N GLY A 245 22.39 11.92 21.28
CA GLY A 245 21.43 12.41 22.27
C GLY A 245 21.69 11.91 23.68
N THR A 246 20.74 12.14 24.60
CA THR A 246 20.84 11.70 26.00
C THR A 246 20.31 10.27 26.16
N VAL A 247 21.07 9.45 26.92
CA VAL A 247 20.70 8.05 27.23
C VAL A 247 20.35 7.91 28.70
N TYR A 248 19.21 7.27 29.00
CA TYR A 248 18.78 6.98 30.37
C TYR A 248 18.62 5.47 30.57
N ALA A 249 19.16 4.95 31.67
CA ALA A 249 18.93 3.58 32.09
C ALA A 249 17.77 3.55 33.11
N VAL A 250 16.79 2.66 32.87
CA VAL A 250 15.66 2.50 33.79
C VAL A 250 15.62 1.07 34.31
N ASN A 251 15.84 0.91 35.63
CA ASN A 251 15.79 -0.37 36.33
C ASN A 251 15.51 -0.13 37.82
N PRO A 252 14.44 -0.69 38.40
CA PRO A 252 14.09 -0.47 39.81
C PRO A 252 15.07 -1.11 40.81
N GLU A 253 15.91 -2.04 40.38
CA GLU A 253 16.85 -2.77 41.26
C GLU A 253 18.28 -2.24 41.19
N ALA A 254 18.58 -1.22 40.36
CA ALA A 254 19.93 -0.72 40.16
C ALA A 254 19.99 0.80 40.39
N LEU A 255 21.07 1.27 41.00
CA LEU A 255 21.35 2.71 41.16
C LEU A 255 22.25 3.24 40.03
N GLU A 256 23.01 2.35 39.39
CA GLU A 256 23.97 2.68 38.32
C GLU A 256 24.09 1.50 37.35
N LEU A 257 24.09 1.78 36.05
CA LEU A 257 24.26 0.83 34.97
C LEU A 257 25.16 1.43 33.89
N GLY A 258 26.18 0.72 33.47
CA GLY A 258 27.08 1.15 32.39
C GLY A 258 27.76 2.52 32.67
N GLY A 259 28.01 2.86 33.93
CA GLY A 259 28.59 4.16 34.33
C GLY A 259 27.56 5.32 34.36
N MET A 260 26.28 5.04 34.20
CA MET A 260 25.20 6.02 34.23
C MET A 260 24.27 5.79 35.42
N MET A 261 23.66 6.85 35.94
CA MET A 261 22.61 6.76 36.94
C MET A 261 21.43 5.99 36.39
N ALA A 262 20.90 5.03 37.14
CA ALA A 262 19.69 4.30 36.82
C ALA A 262 18.51 4.86 37.61
N TYR A 263 17.36 4.99 36.93
CA TYR A 263 16.10 5.45 37.51
C TYR A 263 15.17 4.26 37.76
N GLY A 264 14.38 4.29 38.82
CA GLY A 264 13.46 3.21 39.16
C GLY A 264 12.32 3.09 38.15
N ARG A 265 11.86 4.20 37.63
CA ARG A 265 10.77 4.31 36.63
C ARG A 265 11.04 5.43 35.64
N ILE A 266 10.42 5.34 34.47
CA ILE A 266 10.54 6.37 33.42
C ILE A 266 10.08 7.76 33.90
N GLY A 267 9.06 7.85 34.76
CA GLY A 267 8.57 9.10 35.32
C GLY A 267 9.54 9.80 36.32
N GLU A 268 10.62 9.13 36.73
CA GLU A 268 11.67 9.70 37.58
C GLU A 268 12.81 10.32 36.78
N VAL A 269 12.84 10.10 35.46
CA VAL A 269 13.84 10.70 34.57
C VAL A 269 13.65 12.22 34.52
N PRO A 270 14.71 13.00 34.68
CA PRO A 270 14.59 14.45 34.90
C PRO A 270 14.17 15.25 33.66
N GLU A 271 14.39 14.71 32.47
CA GLU A 271 14.07 15.38 31.21
C GLU A 271 13.10 14.54 30.37
N PRO A 272 12.33 15.16 29.49
CA PRO A 272 11.44 14.42 28.57
C PRO A 272 12.18 13.38 27.74
N VAL A 273 11.61 12.18 27.63
CA VAL A 273 12.15 11.08 26.82
C VAL A 273 11.38 10.97 25.51
N ASP A 274 12.09 11.01 24.39
CA ASP A 274 11.48 10.88 23.07
C ASP A 274 11.20 9.42 22.73
N LEU A 275 12.15 8.52 22.98
CA LEU A 275 12.08 7.11 22.65
C LEU A 275 12.35 6.21 23.86
N ALA A 276 11.47 5.27 24.13
CA ALA A 276 11.69 4.22 25.13
C ALA A 276 11.97 2.87 24.44
N VAL A 277 13.06 2.22 24.79
CA VAL A 277 13.41 0.87 24.36
C VAL A 277 13.08 -0.12 25.48
N VAL A 278 12.11 -0.99 25.25
CA VAL A 278 11.51 -1.84 26.27
C VAL A 278 12.05 -3.27 26.18
N ALA A 279 12.73 -3.69 27.24
CA ALA A 279 13.38 -5.00 27.35
C ALA A 279 12.98 -5.74 28.65
N VAL A 280 11.73 -5.57 29.09
CA VAL A 280 11.16 -6.26 30.26
C VAL A 280 10.40 -7.53 29.85
N PRO A 281 10.12 -8.46 30.79
CA PRO A 281 9.25 -9.60 30.52
C PRO A 281 7.87 -9.18 30.00
N TYR A 282 7.28 -9.98 29.10
CA TYR A 282 6.04 -9.61 28.38
C TYR A 282 4.89 -9.19 29.31
N ALA A 283 4.80 -9.79 30.51
CA ALA A 283 3.75 -9.49 31.47
C ALA A 283 3.83 -8.06 32.05
N GLU A 284 5.01 -7.44 32.00
CA GLU A 284 5.26 -6.09 32.53
C GLU A 284 5.11 -5.00 31.45
N VAL A 285 5.15 -5.38 30.17
CA VAL A 285 5.18 -4.42 29.05
C VAL A 285 3.97 -3.49 29.06
N GLN A 286 2.79 -3.98 29.39
CA GLN A 286 1.58 -3.15 29.44
C GLN A 286 1.70 -2.02 30.48
N GLY A 287 2.20 -2.34 31.66
CA GLY A 287 2.43 -1.35 32.72
C GLY A 287 3.52 -0.34 32.33
N VAL A 288 4.60 -0.82 31.71
CA VAL A 288 5.68 0.04 31.22
C VAL A 288 5.19 1.00 30.13
N VAL A 289 4.37 0.54 29.19
CA VAL A 289 3.81 1.40 28.13
C VAL A 289 2.85 2.44 28.71
N ALA A 290 2.10 2.09 29.77
CA ALA A 290 1.27 3.06 30.48
C ALA A 290 2.11 4.12 31.21
N ASP A 291 3.20 3.73 31.86
CA ASP A 291 4.16 4.66 32.49
C ASP A 291 4.81 5.57 31.44
N CYS A 292 5.19 5.04 30.27
CA CYS A 292 5.71 5.84 29.15
C CYS A 292 4.69 6.86 28.64
N ALA A 293 3.41 6.46 28.53
CA ALA A 293 2.33 7.36 28.13
C ALA A 293 2.17 8.51 29.12
N ALA A 294 2.19 8.22 30.43
CA ALA A 294 2.10 9.22 31.47
C ALA A 294 3.31 10.17 31.49
N ALA A 295 4.49 9.69 31.08
CA ALA A 295 5.71 10.49 30.97
C ALA A 295 5.80 11.28 29.65
N GLY A 296 4.84 11.13 28.73
CA GLY A 296 4.82 11.84 27.44
C GLY A 296 5.83 11.36 26.41
N VAL A 297 6.25 10.09 26.48
CA VAL A 297 7.13 9.45 25.51
C VAL A 297 6.48 9.44 24.12
N LYS A 298 7.23 9.74 23.06
CA LYS A 298 6.69 9.81 21.68
C LYS A 298 6.65 8.48 20.96
N GLY A 299 7.55 7.55 21.33
CA GLY A 299 7.61 6.24 20.70
C GLY A 299 8.23 5.18 21.59
N VAL A 300 7.80 3.94 21.36
CA VAL A 300 8.33 2.76 22.07
C VAL A 300 8.81 1.70 21.09
N VAL A 301 9.98 1.13 21.36
CA VAL A 301 10.50 -0.06 20.69
C VAL A 301 10.41 -1.21 21.67
N ILE A 302 9.58 -2.20 21.36
CA ILE A 302 9.37 -3.39 22.21
C ILE A 302 10.19 -4.55 21.64
N ALA A 303 11.34 -4.80 22.26
CA ALA A 303 12.21 -5.92 21.89
C ALA A 303 11.71 -7.28 22.44
N SER A 304 10.93 -7.24 23.52
CA SER A 304 10.37 -8.43 24.16
C SER A 304 9.38 -9.16 23.26
N GLY A 305 9.45 -10.47 23.22
CA GLY A 305 8.50 -11.37 22.55
C GLY A 305 7.47 -11.99 23.52
N GLY A 306 6.63 -12.89 22.99
CA GLY A 306 5.63 -13.63 23.75
C GLY A 306 4.24 -13.01 23.70
N PHE A 307 3.91 -12.29 22.65
CA PHE A 307 2.60 -11.66 22.40
C PHE A 307 1.76 -12.52 21.44
N ALA A 308 1.63 -12.10 20.20
CA ALA A 308 0.83 -12.81 19.20
C ALA A 308 1.22 -14.29 19.04
N GLU A 309 2.47 -14.65 19.33
CA GLU A 309 2.99 -16.02 19.34
C GLU A 309 2.31 -16.93 20.40
N ARG A 310 1.70 -16.33 21.43
CA ARG A 310 0.92 -17.05 22.45
C ARG A 310 -0.54 -17.30 22.06
N GLY A 311 -0.93 -16.96 20.83
CA GLY A 311 -2.28 -17.10 20.34
C GLY A 311 -3.18 -15.90 20.65
N GLU A 312 -4.50 -16.14 20.79
CA GLU A 312 -5.49 -15.06 20.90
C GLU A 312 -5.31 -14.16 22.12
N GLU A 313 -4.95 -14.72 23.27
CA GLU A 313 -4.72 -13.95 24.50
C GLU A 313 -3.54 -12.97 24.33
N GLY A 314 -2.42 -13.45 23.81
CA GLY A 314 -1.26 -12.59 23.54
C GLY A 314 -1.54 -11.54 22.45
N LEU A 315 -2.31 -11.91 21.45
CA LEU A 315 -2.75 -10.97 20.40
C LEU A 315 -3.70 -9.89 20.97
N ALA A 316 -4.60 -10.25 21.87
CA ALA A 316 -5.49 -9.29 22.55
C ALA A 316 -4.70 -8.29 23.38
N LEU A 317 -3.71 -8.77 24.15
CA LEU A 317 -2.79 -7.92 24.92
C LEU A 317 -2.00 -6.97 23.99
N GLN A 318 -1.44 -7.49 22.90
CA GLN A 318 -0.73 -6.68 21.90
C GLN A 318 -1.62 -5.55 21.36
N ARG A 319 -2.85 -5.86 20.98
CA ARG A 319 -3.83 -4.87 20.52
C ARG A 319 -4.17 -3.81 21.59
N GLN A 320 -4.27 -4.23 22.83
CA GLN A 320 -4.54 -3.32 23.94
C GLN A 320 -3.37 -2.35 24.17
N ILE A 321 -2.14 -2.84 24.14
CA ILE A 321 -0.92 -2.02 24.26
C ILE A 321 -0.87 -0.97 23.13
N VAL A 322 -1.10 -1.37 21.88
CA VAL A 322 -1.07 -0.46 20.75
C VAL A 322 -2.18 0.60 20.85
N ARG A 323 -3.39 0.19 21.20
CA ARG A 323 -4.49 1.15 21.41
C ARG A 323 -4.15 2.17 22.48
N HIS A 324 -3.60 1.72 23.62
CA HIS A 324 -3.20 2.60 24.70
C HIS A 324 -2.09 3.57 24.26
N ALA A 325 -1.05 3.08 23.60
CA ALA A 325 0.05 3.90 23.11
C ALA A 325 -0.45 4.96 22.12
N ARG A 326 -1.24 4.58 21.14
CA ARG A 326 -1.77 5.50 20.12
C ARG A 326 -2.71 6.56 20.71
N ALA A 327 -3.55 6.15 21.66
CA ALA A 327 -4.44 7.07 22.35
C ALA A 327 -3.67 8.19 23.09
N HIS A 328 -2.40 7.96 23.45
CA HIS A 328 -1.54 8.92 24.15
C HIS A 328 -0.45 9.54 23.25
N GLY A 329 -0.58 9.45 21.96
CA GLY A 329 0.33 10.08 21.00
C GLY A 329 1.60 9.31 20.70
N MET A 330 1.74 8.07 21.20
CA MET A 330 2.93 7.23 21.02
C MET A 330 2.81 6.31 19.82
N ARG A 331 3.95 6.07 19.15
CA ARG A 331 4.08 5.00 18.15
C ARG A 331 4.75 3.76 18.76
N VAL A 332 4.42 2.59 18.21
CA VAL A 332 4.96 1.31 18.69
C VAL A 332 5.69 0.58 17.56
N VAL A 333 6.95 0.24 17.80
CA VAL A 333 7.75 -0.67 16.97
C VAL A 333 7.82 -2.02 17.66
N GLY A 334 7.44 -3.08 16.99
CA GLY A 334 7.37 -4.43 17.58
C GLY A 334 5.93 -4.87 17.88
N PRO A 335 5.73 -5.75 18.88
CA PRO A 335 6.72 -6.47 19.71
C PRO A 335 7.63 -7.42 18.91
N GLU A 336 8.57 -8.08 19.62
CA GLU A 336 9.54 -8.99 19.03
C GLU A 336 10.38 -8.34 17.93
N SER A 337 10.70 -7.07 18.13
CA SER A 337 11.51 -6.28 17.21
C SER A 337 13.00 -6.54 17.40
N LEU A 338 13.74 -6.65 16.28
CA LEU A 338 15.20 -6.52 16.31
C LEU A 338 15.63 -5.11 16.81
N GLY A 339 14.78 -4.12 16.65
CA GLY A 339 15.04 -2.73 16.98
C GLY A 339 15.14 -1.82 15.78
N ILE A 340 15.70 -0.63 16.03
CA ILE A 340 15.89 0.43 15.04
C ILE A 340 17.32 0.95 15.08
N ALA A 341 17.82 1.39 13.93
CA ALA A 341 19.12 2.05 13.83
C ALA A 341 19.06 3.22 12.83
N ASN A 342 19.82 4.24 13.10
CA ASN A 342 20.05 5.37 12.21
C ASN A 342 21.56 5.69 12.19
N THR A 343 22.14 5.68 11.00
CA THR A 343 23.60 5.82 10.82
C THR A 343 24.06 7.24 10.55
N ASP A 344 23.11 8.19 10.51
CA ASP A 344 23.43 9.61 10.34
C ASP A 344 24.51 10.03 11.36
N PRO A 345 25.61 10.69 10.94
CA PRO A 345 26.71 11.05 11.80
C PRO A 345 26.33 11.90 13.02
N ASP A 346 25.27 12.69 12.92
CA ASP A 346 24.78 13.53 13.99
C ASP A 346 23.85 12.79 14.96
N ILE A 347 23.34 11.62 14.57
CA ILE A 347 22.38 10.81 15.34
C ILE A 347 23.03 9.57 15.93
N ARG A 348 23.57 8.68 15.08
CA ARG A 348 24.27 7.44 15.44
C ARG A 348 23.49 6.52 16.38
N LEU A 349 22.19 6.38 16.13
CA LEU A 349 21.31 5.55 16.97
C LEU A 349 21.47 4.08 16.63
N ASN A 350 21.83 3.25 17.63
CA ASN A 350 21.74 1.80 17.56
C ASN A 350 20.85 1.25 18.68
N ALA A 351 19.56 1.50 18.60
CA ALA A 351 18.56 0.90 19.49
C ALA A 351 18.09 -0.46 18.94
N SER A 352 19.05 -1.32 18.61
CA SER A 352 18.82 -2.63 18.02
C SER A 352 19.68 -3.72 18.66
N LEU A 353 19.28 -4.98 18.42
CA LEU A 353 20.05 -6.18 18.80
C LEU A 353 21.09 -6.58 17.74
N ALA A 354 21.34 -5.73 16.74
CA ALA A 354 22.43 -5.92 15.79
C ALA A 354 23.79 -5.71 16.49
N PRO A 355 24.84 -6.49 16.16
CA PRO A 355 26.11 -6.53 16.91
C PRO A 355 27.00 -5.29 16.73
N GLY A 356 26.44 -4.16 16.43
CA GLY A 356 27.12 -2.87 16.25
C GLY A 356 26.27 -1.89 15.47
N LEU A 357 26.67 -0.61 15.46
CA LEU A 357 26.03 0.38 14.59
C LEU A 357 26.29 -0.03 13.13
N PRO A 358 25.24 -0.18 12.29
CA PRO A 358 25.43 -0.48 10.87
C PRO A 358 26.36 0.50 10.18
N ARG A 359 27.09 0.03 9.16
CA ARG A 359 27.89 0.91 8.30
C ARG A 359 27.01 2.02 7.73
N GLN A 360 27.50 3.26 7.77
CA GLN A 360 26.83 4.38 7.11
C GLN A 360 26.74 4.16 5.60
N GLY A 361 25.57 4.47 5.04
CA GLY A 361 25.29 4.37 3.59
C GLY A 361 23.91 4.89 3.27
N SER A 362 23.37 4.50 2.13
CA SER A 362 22.13 5.08 1.61
C SER A 362 20.99 4.08 1.37
N LEU A 363 21.07 2.87 1.91
CA LEU A 363 19.99 1.90 1.88
C LEU A 363 19.08 2.06 3.11
N GLY A 364 17.81 2.36 2.90
CA GLY A 364 16.78 2.24 3.93
C GLY A 364 16.31 0.78 4.03
N LEU A 365 16.37 0.15 5.21
CA LEU A 365 16.00 -1.26 5.38
C LEU A 365 14.82 -1.45 6.32
N PHE A 366 13.79 -2.13 5.85
CA PHE A 366 12.68 -2.61 6.66
C PHE A 366 12.60 -4.13 6.68
N SER A 367 12.46 -4.72 7.87
CA SER A 367 12.18 -6.15 8.00
C SER A 367 10.97 -6.39 8.89
N GLN A 368 10.04 -7.22 8.42
CA GLN A 368 8.90 -7.66 9.22
C GLN A 368 9.26 -8.82 10.16
N SER A 369 10.44 -9.42 10.00
CA SER A 369 10.95 -10.49 10.85
C SER A 369 12.30 -10.09 11.47
N ALA A 370 12.45 -10.24 12.78
CA ALA A 370 13.70 -9.99 13.47
C ALA A 370 14.83 -10.91 12.94
N SER A 371 14.53 -12.20 12.79
CA SER A 371 15.51 -13.20 12.29
C SER A 371 15.99 -12.89 10.88
N ILE A 372 15.09 -12.50 9.98
CA ILE A 372 15.44 -12.11 8.61
C ILE A 372 16.17 -10.77 8.62
N GLY A 373 15.82 -9.85 9.53
CA GLY A 373 16.56 -8.60 9.73
C GLY A 373 18.04 -8.85 10.05
N VAL A 374 18.34 -9.80 10.93
CA VAL A 374 19.73 -10.22 11.23
C VAL A 374 20.42 -10.79 9.99
N ALA A 375 19.73 -11.64 9.22
CA ALA A 375 20.30 -12.22 8.00
C ALA A 375 20.61 -11.16 6.94
N LEU A 376 19.70 -10.19 6.76
CA LEU A 376 19.89 -9.05 5.84
C LEU A 376 21.07 -8.18 6.29
N TYR A 377 21.13 -7.85 7.59
CA TYR A 377 22.24 -7.13 8.15
C TYR A 377 23.58 -7.82 7.87
N ALA A 378 23.71 -9.11 8.23
CA ALA A 378 24.91 -9.88 7.98
C ALA A 378 25.27 -10.01 6.49
N ALA A 379 24.28 -10.12 5.61
CA ALA A 379 24.50 -10.16 4.16
C ALA A 379 25.00 -8.82 3.62
N ALA A 380 24.49 -7.70 4.13
CA ALA A 380 24.91 -6.36 3.76
C ALA A 380 26.33 -6.06 4.27
N GLU A 381 26.64 -6.41 5.53
CA GLU A 381 27.99 -6.25 6.08
C GLU A 381 29.06 -6.98 5.24
N ARG A 382 28.80 -8.24 4.86
CA ARG A 382 29.71 -9.00 3.97
C ARG A 382 29.93 -8.36 2.61
N ARG A 383 29.01 -7.47 2.18
CA ARG A 383 29.07 -6.76 0.89
C ARG A 383 29.44 -5.28 1.04
N TYR A 384 29.76 -4.85 2.25
CA TYR A 384 30.04 -3.44 2.61
C TYR A 384 28.92 -2.48 2.22
N LEU A 385 27.71 -2.99 2.09
CA LEU A 385 26.55 -2.18 1.81
C LEU A 385 26.12 -1.46 3.10
N GLY A 386 26.19 -0.13 3.08
CA GLY A 386 25.80 0.71 4.19
C GLY A 386 24.32 1.07 4.17
N PHE A 387 23.80 1.40 5.35
CA PHE A 387 22.42 1.80 5.54
C PHE A 387 22.32 3.29 5.89
N SER A 388 21.21 3.93 5.52
CA SER A 388 20.79 5.21 6.09
C SER A 388 20.08 4.97 7.42
N SER A 389 19.11 4.05 7.40
CA SER A 389 18.37 3.63 8.59
C SER A 389 17.86 2.21 8.45
N VAL A 390 17.65 1.55 9.59
CA VAL A 390 17.13 0.17 9.67
C VAL A 390 15.99 0.15 10.68
N LEU A 391 14.88 -0.51 10.33
CA LEU A 391 13.79 -0.77 11.26
C LEU A 391 13.27 -2.20 11.10
N SER A 392 13.24 -2.93 12.21
CA SER A 392 12.58 -4.23 12.29
C SER A 392 11.26 -4.09 13.02
N ALA A 393 10.17 -4.41 12.34
CA ALA A 393 8.82 -4.26 12.91
C ALA A 393 8.37 -5.44 13.78
N GLY A 394 9.10 -6.56 13.79
CA GLY A 394 8.66 -7.75 14.52
C GLY A 394 7.23 -8.14 14.16
N ASN A 395 6.34 -8.24 15.15
CA ASN A 395 4.92 -8.54 14.96
C ASN A 395 4.14 -7.45 14.20
N ARG A 396 4.76 -6.33 13.87
CA ARG A 396 4.16 -5.22 13.13
C ARG A 396 2.79 -4.80 13.69
N ALA A 397 2.75 -4.55 14.98
CA ALA A 397 1.50 -4.19 15.65
C ALA A 397 1.01 -2.77 15.32
N ASP A 398 1.93 -1.82 15.05
CA ASP A 398 1.64 -0.44 14.67
C ASP A 398 2.46 0.02 13.47
N VAL A 399 3.78 0.28 13.66
CA VAL A 399 4.65 0.77 12.59
C VAL A 399 4.82 -0.28 11.51
N SER A 400 4.67 0.13 10.25
CA SER A 400 4.69 -0.75 9.08
C SER A 400 5.63 -0.24 7.98
N GLY A 401 5.90 -1.09 6.99
CA GLY A 401 6.68 -0.69 5.83
C GLY A 401 6.05 0.46 5.01
N ASN A 402 4.71 0.59 5.04
CA ASN A 402 4.03 1.72 4.40
C ASN A 402 4.39 3.07 5.05
N ASP A 403 4.64 3.07 6.35
CA ASP A 403 5.01 4.27 7.10
C ASP A 403 6.46 4.65 6.80
N LEU A 404 7.35 3.63 6.78
CA LEU A 404 8.76 3.81 6.43
C LEU A 404 8.96 4.29 5.00
N MET A 405 8.21 3.75 4.04
CA MET A 405 8.29 4.20 2.65
C MET A 405 7.95 5.68 2.50
N GLN A 406 7.01 6.20 3.28
CA GLN A 406 6.67 7.61 3.28
C GLN A 406 7.77 8.48 3.89
N TYR A 407 8.47 7.99 4.92
CA TYR A 407 9.63 8.65 5.48
C TYR A 407 10.81 8.67 4.49
N TRP A 408 11.15 7.51 3.91
CA TRP A 408 12.27 7.40 2.98
C TRP A 408 12.07 8.13 1.65
N GLU A 409 10.85 8.45 1.28
CA GLU A 409 10.57 9.27 0.10
C GLU A 409 11.19 10.66 0.25
N ASP A 410 11.07 11.27 1.44
CA ASP A 410 11.58 12.60 1.76
C ASP A 410 13.03 12.58 2.31
N ASP A 411 13.50 11.44 2.79
CA ASP A 411 14.83 11.33 3.41
C ASP A 411 15.95 11.39 2.36
N VAL A 412 16.73 12.46 2.39
CA VAL A 412 17.83 12.70 1.43
C VAL A 412 19.01 11.73 1.62
N ALA A 413 19.16 11.14 2.80
CA ALA A 413 20.21 10.16 3.08
C ALA A 413 19.92 8.79 2.46
N THR A 414 18.65 8.52 2.11
CA THR A 414 18.22 7.26 1.51
C THR A 414 18.14 7.37 -0.01
N SER A 415 18.89 6.55 -0.74
CA SER A 415 18.85 6.49 -2.21
C SER A 415 18.12 5.25 -2.75
N ALA A 416 18.03 4.19 -1.98
CA ALA A 416 17.27 2.98 -2.32
C ALA A 416 16.62 2.38 -1.07
N VAL A 417 15.57 1.58 -1.25
CA VAL A 417 14.80 0.99 -0.15
C VAL A 417 14.71 -0.52 -0.31
N GLY A 418 15.12 -1.25 0.72
CA GLY A 418 15.00 -2.71 0.84
C GLY A 418 13.91 -3.09 1.84
N LEU A 419 12.97 -3.93 1.41
CA LEU A 419 11.82 -4.33 2.21
C LEU A 419 11.69 -5.85 2.25
N TYR A 420 11.63 -6.41 3.44
CA TYR A 420 11.22 -7.80 3.64
C TYR A 420 9.82 -7.85 4.23
N PHE A 421 8.89 -8.49 3.52
CA PHE A 421 7.50 -8.61 3.91
C PHE A 421 7.04 -10.06 4.03
N GLU A 422 6.23 -10.31 5.04
CA GLU A 422 5.34 -11.47 5.12
C GLU A 422 3.93 -11.11 4.64
N SER A 423 3.50 -9.86 4.88
CA SER A 423 2.26 -9.30 4.33
C SER A 423 2.35 -7.78 4.14
N PHE A 424 1.67 -7.24 3.15
CA PHE A 424 1.69 -5.80 2.83
C PHE A 424 0.84 -4.94 3.79
N GLY A 425 -0.02 -5.54 4.61
CA GLY A 425 -0.99 -4.82 5.42
C GLY A 425 -2.17 -4.35 4.58
N ASN A 426 -2.27 -3.05 4.31
CA ASN A 426 -3.25 -2.50 3.37
C ASN A 426 -2.64 -2.47 1.96
N PRO A 427 -3.07 -3.37 1.04
CA PRO A 427 -2.46 -3.50 -0.28
C PRO A 427 -2.71 -2.29 -1.19
N ARG A 428 -3.88 -1.64 -1.10
CA ARG A 428 -4.17 -0.41 -1.86
C ARG A 428 -3.23 0.72 -1.45
N LYS A 429 -3.03 0.89 -0.13
CA LYS A 429 -2.09 1.88 0.40
C LYS A 429 -0.66 1.55 0.00
N PHE A 430 -0.25 0.28 0.09
CA PHE A 430 1.07 -0.19 -0.32
C PHE A 430 1.36 0.14 -1.79
N SER A 431 0.50 -0.28 -2.71
CA SER A 431 0.71 -0.07 -4.15
C SER A 431 0.84 1.41 -4.51
N ARG A 432 0.00 2.27 -3.95
CA ARG A 432 0.04 3.72 -4.17
C ARG A 432 1.33 4.35 -3.66
N ILE A 433 1.73 4.05 -2.42
CA ILE A 433 2.94 4.60 -1.81
C ILE A 433 4.18 4.06 -2.52
N ALA A 434 4.23 2.74 -2.79
CA ALA A 434 5.34 2.11 -3.47
C ALA A 434 5.54 2.68 -4.90
N ARG A 435 4.44 2.88 -5.66
CA ARG A 435 4.49 3.48 -6.99
C ARG A 435 5.01 4.92 -6.96
N ARG A 436 4.65 5.71 -5.94
CA ARG A 436 5.12 7.08 -5.76
C ARG A 436 6.61 7.10 -5.41
N LEU A 437 7.02 6.30 -4.42
CA LEU A 437 8.41 6.17 -4.01
C LEU A 437 9.30 5.64 -5.14
N ALA A 438 8.84 4.61 -5.88
CA ALA A 438 9.60 4.00 -6.98
C ALA A 438 9.87 4.96 -8.15
N ARG A 439 9.18 6.10 -8.25
CA ARG A 439 9.48 7.14 -9.24
C ARG A 439 10.72 7.96 -8.91
N SER A 440 11.14 7.96 -7.66
CA SER A 440 12.30 8.72 -7.17
C SER A 440 13.44 7.83 -6.69
N LYS A 441 13.12 6.67 -6.11
CA LYS A 441 14.10 5.77 -5.46
C LYS A 441 13.74 4.32 -5.75
N PRO A 442 14.71 3.45 -6.10
CA PRO A 442 14.47 2.02 -6.27
C PRO A 442 13.89 1.39 -4.99
N VAL A 443 12.82 0.62 -5.13
CA VAL A 443 12.19 -0.13 -4.05
C VAL A 443 12.36 -1.62 -4.32
N ILE A 444 13.09 -2.32 -3.47
CA ILE A 444 13.42 -3.74 -3.61
C ILE A 444 12.63 -4.52 -2.57
N VAL A 445 11.85 -5.50 -3.00
CA VAL A 445 10.99 -6.32 -2.11
C VAL A 445 11.37 -7.78 -2.19
N ALA A 446 11.74 -8.34 -1.05
CA ALA A 446 11.75 -9.78 -0.82
C ALA A 446 10.49 -10.15 -0.01
N LYS A 447 9.63 -10.99 -0.59
CA LYS A 447 8.39 -11.43 0.06
C LYS A 447 8.38 -12.94 0.20
N SER A 448 8.09 -13.42 1.42
CA SER A 448 7.81 -14.83 1.66
C SER A 448 6.52 -15.26 0.95
N GLU A 449 6.60 -16.30 0.12
CA GLU A 449 5.45 -16.90 -0.57
C GLU A 449 4.98 -18.21 0.09
N VAL A 450 5.29 -18.39 1.34
CA VAL A 450 4.98 -19.64 2.00
C VAL A 450 3.47 -19.84 2.10
N THR A 451 2.94 -20.58 1.14
CA THR A 451 1.59 -21.14 1.19
C THR A 451 1.63 -22.46 1.95
N GLY A 452 0.86 -22.57 3.03
CA GLY A 452 0.63 -23.84 3.73
C GLY A 452 1.53 -24.18 4.93
N LEU A 453 2.57 -23.41 5.26
CA LEU A 453 3.21 -23.49 6.56
C LEU A 453 2.37 -22.75 7.61
N ARG A 454 2.32 -23.31 8.82
CA ARG A 454 1.70 -22.61 9.95
C ARG A 454 2.50 -21.33 10.20
N LEU A 455 1.82 -20.21 10.03
CA LEU A 455 2.38 -18.93 10.44
C LEU A 455 2.54 -18.88 11.94
N PRO A 456 3.45 -18.05 12.44
CA PRO A 456 3.50 -17.73 13.85
C PRO A 456 2.11 -17.33 14.34
N PRO A 457 1.67 -17.78 15.52
CA PRO A 457 0.39 -17.41 16.09
C PRO A 457 0.22 -15.88 16.09
N GLY A 458 -0.93 -15.39 15.69
CA GLY A 458 -1.21 -13.96 15.61
C GLY A 458 -0.94 -13.30 14.25
N HIS A 459 -0.22 -13.97 13.35
CA HIS A 459 -0.15 -13.54 11.96
C HIS A 459 -1.28 -14.20 11.17
N SER A 460 -2.35 -13.47 10.89
CA SER A 460 -3.33 -13.88 9.90
C SER A 460 -2.79 -13.58 8.51
N VAL A 461 -1.97 -14.47 7.93
CA VAL A 461 -1.75 -14.43 6.49
C VAL A 461 -3.03 -14.87 5.84
N ARG A 462 -3.63 -13.93 5.14
CA ARG A 462 -4.77 -14.22 4.30
C ARG A 462 -4.27 -15.02 3.12
N THR A 463 -4.91 -16.12 2.85
CA THR A 463 -4.69 -16.86 1.62
C THR A 463 -5.10 -15.97 0.46
N THR A 464 -4.22 -15.78 -0.52
CA THR A 464 -4.56 -15.08 -1.74
C THR A 464 -5.56 -15.91 -2.55
N GLN A 465 -6.55 -15.25 -3.13
CA GLN A 465 -7.45 -15.79 -4.16
C GLN A 465 -7.02 -15.31 -5.55
N ALA A 466 -6.01 -14.46 -5.62
CA ALA A 466 -5.49 -13.97 -6.87
C ALA A 466 -4.79 -15.10 -7.65
N PRO A 467 -4.84 -15.04 -8.98
CA PRO A 467 -4.13 -15.98 -9.83
C PRO A 467 -2.62 -15.98 -9.55
N GLN A 468 -1.99 -17.10 -9.87
CA GLN A 468 -0.54 -17.23 -9.82
C GLN A 468 0.09 -16.14 -10.71
N GLY A 469 1.14 -15.49 -10.28
CA GLY A 469 1.75 -14.38 -11.02
C GLY A 469 1.13 -13.00 -10.78
N ALA A 470 -0.06 -12.90 -10.18
CA ALA A 470 -0.69 -11.60 -9.91
C ALA A 470 0.17 -10.71 -8.99
N LEU A 471 0.81 -11.29 -7.98
CA LEU A 471 1.72 -10.56 -7.09
C LEU A 471 2.87 -9.91 -7.87
N ASP A 472 3.52 -10.66 -8.77
CA ASP A 472 4.61 -10.15 -9.61
C ASP A 472 4.15 -9.02 -10.52
N ALA A 473 2.98 -9.20 -11.12
CA ALA A 473 2.41 -8.19 -12.00
C ALA A 473 2.10 -6.88 -11.25
N VAL A 474 1.52 -6.98 -10.05
CA VAL A 474 1.20 -5.82 -9.20
C VAL A 474 2.46 -5.08 -8.74
N LEU A 475 3.49 -5.81 -8.29
CA LEU A 475 4.75 -5.20 -7.88
C LEU A 475 5.45 -4.51 -9.06
N ARG A 476 5.47 -5.17 -10.22
CA ARG A 476 6.03 -4.60 -11.46
C ARG A 476 5.29 -3.36 -11.93
N GLN A 477 3.94 -3.37 -11.87
CA GLN A 477 3.12 -2.18 -12.17
C GLN A 477 3.48 -1.00 -11.27
N SER A 478 3.78 -1.27 -10.00
CA SER A 478 4.17 -0.25 -9.02
C SER A 478 5.65 0.18 -9.13
N GLY A 479 6.42 -0.35 -10.09
CA GLY A 479 7.85 -0.08 -10.22
C GLY A 479 8.71 -0.72 -9.14
N VAL A 480 8.15 -1.67 -8.40
CA VAL A 480 8.86 -2.36 -7.33
C VAL A 480 9.67 -3.51 -7.90
N ILE A 481 10.93 -3.56 -7.52
CA ILE A 481 11.86 -4.63 -7.86
C ILE A 481 11.58 -5.82 -6.93
N ARG A 482 10.98 -6.88 -7.46
CA ARG A 482 10.80 -8.12 -6.71
C ARG A 482 12.00 -9.02 -6.83
N VAL A 483 12.44 -9.59 -5.70
CA VAL A 483 13.50 -10.59 -5.62
C VAL A 483 13.01 -11.85 -4.90
N GLY A 484 13.60 -13.00 -5.23
CA GLY A 484 13.19 -14.31 -4.71
C GLY A 484 13.79 -14.66 -3.35
N THR A 485 14.95 -14.09 -3.01
CA THR A 485 15.68 -14.40 -1.78
C THR A 485 16.18 -13.14 -1.06
N VAL A 486 16.54 -13.32 0.19
CA VAL A 486 17.12 -12.26 1.04
C VAL A 486 18.48 -11.81 0.49
N GLU A 487 19.29 -12.75 0.01
CA GLU A 487 20.59 -12.48 -0.57
C GLU A 487 20.45 -11.64 -1.85
N GLN A 488 19.48 -11.98 -2.72
CA GLN A 488 19.20 -11.20 -3.93
C GLN A 488 18.76 -9.77 -3.61
N LEU A 489 18.06 -9.53 -2.48
CA LEU A 489 17.72 -8.18 -2.08
C LEU A 489 18.99 -7.35 -1.90
N VAL A 490 19.99 -7.90 -1.19
CA VAL A 490 21.26 -7.21 -0.95
C VAL A 490 22.09 -7.11 -2.24
N ASP A 491 22.09 -8.15 -3.08
CA ASP A 491 22.79 -8.13 -4.37
C ASP A 491 22.27 -7.03 -5.29
N VAL A 492 20.95 -6.87 -5.39
CA VAL A 492 20.30 -5.81 -6.17
C VAL A 492 20.52 -4.43 -5.53
N ALA A 493 20.44 -4.35 -4.19
CA ALA A 493 20.63 -3.10 -3.47
C ALA A 493 22.02 -2.48 -3.69
N GLN A 494 23.09 -3.29 -3.87
CA GLN A 494 24.42 -2.78 -4.18
C GLN A 494 24.44 -1.92 -5.45
N ILE A 495 23.66 -2.30 -6.47
CA ILE A 495 23.55 -1.53 -7.72
C ILE A 495 22.59 -0.36 -7.51
N ALA A 496 21.46 -0.61 -6.81
CA ALA A 496 20.38 0.35 -6.68
C ALA A 496 20.76 1.60 -5.86
N VAL A 497 21.72 1.51 -4.94
CA VAL A 497 22.21 2.67 -4.16
C VAL A 497 23.19 3.55 -4.92
N GLY A 498 23.71 3.07 -6.07
CA GLY A 498 24.68 3.76 -6.91
C GLY A 498 24.08 4.38 -8.18
N THR A 499 24.91 4.52 -9.20
CA THR A 499 24.47 4.97 -10.52
C THR A 499 23.63 3.88 -11.19
N LEU A 500 22.40 4.17 -11.53
CA LEU A 500 21.51 3.23 -12.21
C LEU A 500 21.90 3.09 -13.69
N PRO A 501 21.74 1.88 -14.29
CA PRO A 501 21.90 1.71 -15.74
C PRO A 501 20.82 2.51 -16.47
N ALA A 502 21.16 3.15 -17.57
CA ALA A 502 20.19 3.90 -18.37
C ALA A 502 19.23 2.98 -19.17
N GLY A 503 19.58 1.72 -19.35
CA GLY A 503 18.82 0.72 -20.09
C GLY A 503 19.51 -0.65 -20.09
N PRO A 504 19.09 -1.58 -20.97
CA PRO A 504 19.52 -2.97 -20.95
C PRO A 504 20.82 -3.25 -21.74
N ARG A 505 21.42 -2.26 -22.41
CA ARG A 505 22.58 -2.47 -23.28
C ARG A 505 23.87 -2.43 -22.48
N ILE A 506 24.62 -3.52 -22.50
CA ILE A 506 25.85 -3.63 -21.71
C ILE A 506 27.10 -3.84 -22.55
N ALA A 507 28.24 -3.40 -22.01
CA ALA A 507 29.56 -3.85 -22.46
C ALA A 507 30.17 -4.78 -21.41
N VAL A 508 30.84 -5.84 -21.84
CA VAL A 508 31.54 -6.80 -20.98
C VAL A 508 33.03 -6.63 -21.18
N LEU A 509 33.79 -6.38 -20.12
CA LEU A 509 35.25 -6.35 -20.09
C LEU A 509 35.80 -7.49 -19.27
N SER A 510 36.73 -8.26 -19.80
CA SER A 510 37.33 -9.38 -19.08
C SER A 510 38.81 -9.57 -19.49
N ASN A 511 39.55 -10.25 -18.59
CA ASN A 511 40.88 -10.77 -18.89
C ASN A 511 40.87 -12.23 -19.43
N SER A 512 39.68 -12.71 -19.82
CA SER A 512 39.47 -14.03 -20.38
C SER A 512 38.35 -14.02 -21.40
N LEU A 513 38.64 -14.37 -22.66
CA LEU A 513 37.61 -14.46 -23.69
C LEU A 513 36.50 -15.48 -23.36
N ALA A 514 36.87 -16.58 -22.71
CA ALA A 514 35.87 -17.58 -22.28
C ALA A 514 34.93 -17.01 -21.22
N LEU A 515 35.46 -16.28 -20.24
CA LEU A 515 34.64 -15.63 -19.22
C LEU A 515 33.77 -14.53 -19.84
N ALA A 516 34.32 -13.71 -20.76
CA ALA A 516 33.53 -12.67 -21.44
C ALA A 516 32.30 -13.26 -22.15
N ARG A 517 32.49 -14.40 -22.83
CA ARG A 517 31.38 -15.12 -23.51
C ARG A 517 30.35 -15.66 -22.52
N VAL A 518 30.78 -16.31 -21.44
CA VAL A 518 29.87 -16.83 -20.41
C VAL A 518 29.05 -15.71 -19.79
N VAL A 519 29.66 -14.55 -19.53
CA VAL A 519 28.95 -13.36 -19.01
C VAL A 519 27.94 -12.83 -20.02
N ALA A 520 28.35 -12.77 -21.33
CA ALA A 520 27.48 -12.34 -22.42
C ALA A 520 26.27 -13.28 -22.59
N ASP A 521 26.49 -14.59 -22.63
CA ASP A 521 25.39 -15.59 -22.71
C ASP A 521 24.44 -15.49 -21.51
N SER A 522 25.00 -15.31 -20.30
CA SER A 522 24.19 -15.11 -19.08
C SER A 522 23.37 -13.81 -19.16
N ALA A 523 23.96 -12.74 -19.69
CA ALA A 523 23.29 -11.45 -19.82
C ALA A 523 22.12 -11.49 -20.82
N GLU A 524 22.31 -12.14 -21.96
CA GLU A 524 21.24 -12.35 -22.94
C GLU A 524 20.12 -13.22 -22.37
N GLY A 525 20.48 -14.25 -21.59
CA GLY A 525 19.51 -15.11 -20.88
C GLY A 525 18.66 -14.36 -19.86
N GLU A 526 19.18 -13.30 -19.25
CA GLU A 526 18.47 -12.42 -18.32
C GLU A 526 17.75 -11.25 -19.01
N GLY A 527 17.83 -11.16 -20.35
CA GLY A 527 17.17 -10.14 -21.17
C GLY A 527 17.95 -8.83 -21.33
N LEU A 528 19.26 -8.83 -21.03
CA LEU A 528 20.14 -7.73 -21.38
C LEU A 528 20.63 -7.86 -22.84
N THR A 529 21.03 -6.75 -23.42
CA THR A 529 21.61 -6.71 -24.79
C THR A 529 23.11 -6.45 -24.72
N VAL A 530 23.92 -7.37 -25.23
CA VAL A 530 25.36 -7.25 -25.21
C VAL A 530 25.83 -6.45 -26.42
N ALA A 531 26.20 -5.18 -26.23
CA ALA A 531 26.72 -4.29 -27.28
C ALA A 531 28.20 -4.56 -27.61
N ALA A 532 28.97 -5.04 -26.64
CA ALA A 532 30.36 -5.41 -26.80
C ALA A 532 30.78 -6.42 -25.73
N ALA A 533 31.69 -7.36 -26.12
CA ALA A 533 32.30 -8.29 -25.15
C ALA A 533 33.80 -8.42 -25.50
N GLU A 534 34.67 -7.93 -24.64
CA GLU A 534 36.13 -7.95 -24.76
C GLU A 534 36.71 -8.88 -23.70
N GLY A 535 37.60 -9.76 -24.09
CA GLY A 535 38.25 -10.79 -23.25
C GLY A 535 39.77 -10.83 -23.31
N ASP A 536 40.39 -9.75 -23.73
CA ASP A 536 41.82 -9.64 -24.02
C ASP A 536 42.58 -8.68 -23.07
N LEU A 537 41.96 -8.30 -21.96
CA LEU A 537 42.64 -7.46 -20.97
C LEU A 537 43.80 -8.25 -20.32
N ASP A 538 45.04 -7.78 -20.53
CA ASP A 538 46.21 -8.45 -19.98
C ASP A 538 46.60 -7.96 -18.59
N LEU A 539 46.28 -8.76 -17.57
CA LEU A 539 46.66 -8.53 -16.18
C LEU A 539 48.01 -9.13 -15.80
N ALA A 540 48.65 -9.91 -16.68
CA ALA A 540 49.92 -10.57 -16.39
C ALA A 540 51.16 -9.63 -16.48
N GLN A 541 50.99 -8.45 -17.08
CA GLN A 541 52.04 -7.44 -17.19
C GLN A 541 52.41 -6.73 -15.87
N GLY A 542 51.75 -7.12 -14.78
CA GLY A 542 51.97 -6.55 -13.46
C GLY A 542 51.13 -5.30 -13.20
N GLN A 543 50.94 -4.96 -11.91
CA GLN A 543 50.03 -3.94 -11.47
C GLN A 543 50.24 -2.56 -12.07
N SER A 544 51.49 -2.15 -12.33
CA SER A 544 51.83 -0.83 -12.89
C SER A 544 51.37 -0.60 -14.32
N LEU A 545 51.19 -1.65 -15.12
CA LEU A 545 50.68 -1.60 -16.48
C LEU A 545 49.22 -2.01 -16.58
N ALA A 546 48.82 -3.01 -15.85
CA ALA A 546 47.48 -3.57 -15.89
C ALA A 546 46.38 -2.59 -15.40
N LEU A 547 46.66 -1.83 -14.33
CA LEU A 547 45.66 -0.91 -13.75
C LEU A 547 45.37 0.30 -14.68
N PRO A 548 46.36 0.99 -15.26
CA PRO A 548 46.09 2.04 -16.24
C PRO A 548 45.37 1.54 -17.50
N GLU A 549 45.67 0.33 -17.97
CA GLU A 549 45.02 -0.28 -19.13
C GLU A 549 43.52 -0.61 -18.79
N LEU A 550 43.26 -1.18 -17.64
CA LEU A 550 41.88 -1.40 -17.16
C LEU A 550 41.08 -0.08 -17.13
N ALA A 551 41.65 0.97 -16.53
CA ALA A 551 41.07 2.29 -16.49
C ALA A 551 40.79 2.89 -17.88
N ARG A 552 41.70 2.69 -18.83
CA ARG A 552 41.53 3.15 -20.22
C ARG A 552 40.38 2.40 -20.91
N ARG A 553 40.40 1.07 -20.86
CA ARG A 553 39.36 0.22 -21.48
C ARG A 553 37.97 0.50 -20.88
N LEU A 554 37.88 0.68 -19.54
CA LEU A 554 36.65 1.03 -18.91
C LEU A 554 36.08 2.36 -19.42
N ARG A 555 36.92 3.41 -19.55
CA ARG A 555 36.48 4.69 -20.10
C ARG A 555 36.04 4.55 -21.57
N GLU A 556 36.73 3.79 -22.37
CA GLU A 556 36.36 3.54 -23.76
C GLU A 556 35.03 2.81 -23.89
N ALA A 557 34.83 1.75 -23.12
CA ALA A 557 33.56 1.03 -23.08
C ALA A 557 32.40 1.92 -22.61
N ALA A 558 32.64 2.72 -21.57
CA ALA A 558 31.61 3.62 -21.03
C ALA A 558 31.32 4.82 -21.97
N ALA A 559 32.27 5.26 -22.78
CA ALA A 559 32.09 6.35 -23.74
C ALA A 559 31.20 5.98 -24.94
N ARG A 560 30.93 4.69 -25.17
CA ARG A 560 30.07 4.22 -26.26
C ARG A 560 28.62 4.68 -26.05
N GLY A 561 28.02 5.19 -27.11
CA GLY A 561 26.59 5.64 -27.07
C GLY A 561 25.56 4.50 -27.09
N ASP A 562 26.01 3.29 -27.43
CA ASP A 562 25.19 2.07 -27.46
C ASP A 562 25.35 1.20 -26.20
N VAL A 563 25.95 1.72 -25.13
CA VAL A 563 26.17 1.04 -23.85
C VAL A 563 25.52 1.83 -22.71
N ASP A 564 24.72 1.16 -21.90
CA ASP A 564 24.01 1.72 -20.73
C ASP A 564 24.70 1.36 -19.41
N ALA A 565 25.43 0.24 -19.37
CA ALA A 565 26.22 -0.21 -18.22
C ALA A 565 27.44 -1.02 -18.66
N VAL A 566 28.48 -1.09 -17.79
CA VAL A 566 29.66 -1.89 -18.03
C VAL A 566 29.80 -2.98 -16.96
N VAL A 567 29.93 -4.23 -17.39
CA VAL A 567 30.23 -5.39 -16.54
C VAL A 567 31.70 -5.76 -16.70
N VAL A 568 32.45 -5.66 -15.61
CA VAL A 568 33.86 -5.97 -15.55
C VAL A 568 34.07 -7.30 -14.84
N ALA A 569 34.33 -8.38 -15.57
CA ALA A 569 34.50 -9.73 -14.99
C ALA A 569 35.98 -10.16 -15.11
N LEU A 570 36.67 -10.22 -13.97
CA LEU A 570 38.13 -10.47 -13.94
C LEU A 570 38.45 -11.72 -13.13
N LEU A 571 39.22 -12.62 -13.72
CA LEU A 571 39.83 -13.72 -12.98
C LEU A 571 41.09 -13.20 -12.25
N PRO A 572 41.30 -13.61 -10.99
CA PRO A 572 42.51 -13.30 -10.25
C PRO A 572 43.75 -13.72 -11.04
N SER A 573 44.73 -12.84 -11.11
CA SER A 573 45.98 -13.08 -11.81
C SER A 573 47.18 -12.81 -10.89
N ALA A 574 48.22 -13.61 -11.04
CA ALA A 574 49.47 -13.38 -10.32
C ALA A 574 50.03 -11.99 -10.66
N GLY A 575 50.39 -11.20 -9.68
CA GLY A 575 50.97 -9.87 -9.86
C GLY A 575 49.99 -8.67 -9.76
N VAL A 576 48.67 -8.90 -9.75
CA VAL A 576 47.68 -7.84 -9.49
C VAL A 576 46.73 -8.24 -8.39
N ARG A 577 46.69 -7.46 -7.30
CA ARG A 577 45.83 -7.75 -6.18
C ARG A 577 44.39 -7.26 -6.43
N VAL A 578 43.42 -8.07 -6.05
CA VAL A 578 41.96 -7.74 -6.22
C VAL A 578 41.57 -6.39 -5.59
N PRO A 579 42.05 -6.01 -4.39
CA PRO A 579 41.77 -4.69 -3.85
C PRO A 579 42.26 -3.52 -4.69
N ALA A 580 43.37 -3.71 -5.40
CA ALA A 580 43.90 -2.68 -6.31
C ALA A 580 43.04 -2.55 -7.59
N LEU A 581 42.53 -3.67 -8.11
CA LEU A 581 41.56 -3.68 -9.21
C LEU A 581 40.25 -2.97 -8.80
N ALA A 582 39.70 -3.32 -7.67
CA ALA A 582 38.46 -2.73 -7.15
C ALA A 582 38.59 -1.21 -6.94
N ARG A 583 39.73 -0.75 -6.37
CA ARG A 583 40.02 0.69 -6.25
C ARG A 583 40.11 1.39 -7.58
N THR A 584 40.87 0.84 -8.56
CA THR A 584 41.01 1.42 -9.90
C THR A 584 39.64 1.52 -10.58
N LEU A 585 38.79 0.50 -10.43
CA LEU A 585 37.43 0.53 -10.96
C LEU A 585 36.60 1.63 -10.31
N ALA A 586 36.63 1.77 -8.99
CA ALA A 586 35.89 2.80 -8.25
C ALA A 586 36.33 4.22 -8.67
N GLU A 587 37.64 4.51 -8.64
CA GLU A 587 38.23 5.79 -9.06
C GLU A 587 37.93 6.13 -10.53
N THR A 588 37.82 5.11 -11.38
CA THR A 588 37.57 5.31 -12.82
C THR A 588 36.08 5.46 -13.09
N ALA A 589 35.21 4.71 -12.39
CA ALA A 589 33.76 4.68 -12.60
C ALA A 589 33.06 5.96 -12.15
N GLU A 590 33.51 6.57 -11.05
CA GLU A 590 32.89 7.74 -10.44
C GLU A 590 32.60 8.89 -11.42
N PRO A 591 33.58 9.33 -12.28
CA PRO A 591 33.33 10.42 -13.23
C PRO A 591 32.56 10.00 -14.49
N LEU A 592 32.26 8.71 -14.70
CA LEU A 592 31.70 8.22 -15.98
C LEU A 592 30.18 8.44 -16.07
N GLY A 593 29.47 8.57 -14.95
CA GLY A 593 28.03 8.73 -14.93
C GLY A 593 27.26 7.53 -15.50
N LYS A 594 27.90 6.36 -15.58
CA LYS A 594 27.31 5.09 -16.03
C LYS A 594 27.51 4.00 -14.97
N ALA A 595 26.56 3.08 -14.90
CA ALA A 595 26.65 1.94 -14.02
C ALA A 595 27.85 1.05 -14.39
N VAL A 596 28.71 0.79 -13.42
CA VAL A 596 29.85 -0.14 -13.54
C VAL A 596 29.71 -1.19 -12.46
N ILE A 597 29.77 -2.46 -12.84
CA ILE A 597 29.61 -3.59 -11.95
C ILE A 597 30.80 -4.51 -12.10
N ALA A 598 31.41 -4.96 -11.02
CA ALA A 598 32.56 -5.84 -11.03
C ALA A 598 32.19 -7.25 -10.56
N ALA A 599 32.76 -8.26 -11.20
CA ALA A 599 32.75 -9.64 -10.77
C ALA A 599 34.15 -10.22 -10.73
N PHE A 600 34.50 -10.91 -9.64
CA PHE A 600 35.76 -11.57 -9.43
C PHE A 600 35.58 -13.07 -9.18
N PRO A 601 35.20 -13.87 -10.20
CA PRO A 601 35.02 -15.30 -10.05
C PRO A 601 36.36 -15.98 -9.70
N GLY A 602 36.30 -17.01 -8.81
CA GLY A 602 37.49 -17.79 -8.45
C GLY A 602 38.33 -17.18 -7.32
N VAL A 603 37.86 -16.12 -6.67
CA VAL A 603 38.45 -15.71 -5.38
C VAL A 603 38.08 -16.79 -4.36
N LEU A 604 39.02 -17.72 -4.09
CA LEU A 604 38.84 -18.92 -3.27
C LEU A 604 39.25 -18.73 -1.81
N ASP A 605 39.68 -17.55 -1.41
CA ASP A 605 40.20 -17.33 -0.09
C ASP A 605 39.10 -17.38 0.97
N ARG A 606 39.20 -18.32 1.89
CA ARG A 606 38.29 -18.48 3.03
C ARG A 606 38.38 -17.33 4.05
N GLN A 607 39.37 -16.46 3.91
CA GLN A 607 39.61 -15.28 4.76
C GLN A 607 39.44 -13.96 4.01
N THR A 608 39.28 -13.97 2.70
CA THR A 608 38.75 -12.80 2.03
C THR A 608 37.24 -12.75 2.29
N ASP A 609 36.91 -12.42 3.50
CA ASP A 609 35.80 -11.51 3.71
C ASP A 609 35.93 -10.47 2.61
N THR A 610 34.83 -10.04 2.06
CA THR A 610 34.73 -8.92 1.12
C THR A 610 35.54 -7.68 1.54
N GLU A 611 36.09 -7.64 2.75
CA GLU A 611 37.14 -6.71 3.23
C GLU A 611 38.32 -6.54 2.26
N GLY A 612 38.63 -7.54 1.49
CA GLY A 612 39.67 -7.47 0.48
C GLY A 612 39.24 -6.98 -0.89
N LEU A 613 37.92 -6.90 -1.18
CA LEU A 613 37.39 -6.51 -2.48
C LEU A 613 37.06 -5.02 -2.57
N LEU A 614 36.83 -4.39 -1.44
CA LEU A 614 36.63 -2.93 -1.37
C LEU A 614 37.94 -2.26 -0.92
N PRO A 615 38.23 -1.09 -1.44
CA PRO A 615 39.39 -0.35 -1.00
C PRO A 615 39.24 0.00 0.47
N ALA A 616 40.08 -0.52 1.38
CA ALA A 616 40.15 -0.07 2.76
C ALA A 616 40.79 1.32 2.85
N PRO A 617 40.30 2.25 3.75
CA PRO A 617 40.95 3.55 3.92
C PRO A 617 42.44 3.37 4.18
N ARG A 618 43.25 4.18 3.52
CA ARG A 618 44.66 4.29 3.91
C ARG A 618 44.72 5.01 5.26
N ALA A 619 45.67 4.64 6.07
CA ALA A 619 45.88 5.32 7.36
C ALA A 619 46.04 6.83 7.10
N GLY A 620 45.04 7.62 7.55
CA GLY A 620 44.98 9.07 7.41
C GLY A 620 44.00 9.62 6.35
N GLU A 621 43.37 8.76 5.54
CA GLU A 621 42.27 9.16 4.63
C GLU A 621 40.95 9.24 5.41
N ARG A 622 40.18 10.33 5.18
CA ARG A 622 38.82 10.44 5.74
C ARG A 622 37.85 9.66 4.89
N ALA A 623 36.80 9.09 5.49
CA ALA A 623 35.76 8.34 4.78
C ALA A 623 35.05 9.16 3.68
N GLU A 624 35.02 10.47 3.83
CA GLU A 624 34.43 11.43 2.90
C GLU A 624 35.25 11.62 1.58
N GLU A 625 36.50 11.15 1.55
CA GLU A 625 37.41 11.29 0.40
C GLU A 625 37.44 10.03 -0.47
N TRP A 626 36.51 9.08 -0.26
CA TRP A 626 36.52 7.78 -0.93
C TRP A 626 35.67 7.81 -2.19
N PRO A 627 36.19 7.24 -3.32
CA PRO A 627 35.35 7.05 -4.49
C PRO A 627 34.19 6.12 -4.17
N ALA A 628 33.01 6.40 -4.74
CA ALA A 628 31.83 5.56 -4.60
C ALA A 628 32.17 4.10 -4.91
N ALA A 629 31.79 3.17 -4.05
CA ALA A 629 32.12 1.77 -4.21
C ALA A 629 31.44 1.20 -5.46
N VAL A 630 32.22 0.56 -6.34
CA VAL A 630 31.66 -0.23 -7.43
C VAL A 630 31.05 -1.51 -6.86
N PRO A 631 29.80 -1.89 -7.19
CA PRO A 631 29.22 -3.16 -6.79
C PRO A 631 30.11 -4.33 -7.20
N CYS A 632 30.53 -5.15 -6.22
CA CYS A 632 31.42 -6.26 -6.43
C CYS A 632 30.77 -7.60 -6.09
N TYR A 633 30.93 -8.57 -6.97
CA TYR A 633 30.35 -9.91 -6.84
C TYR A 633 31.42 -10.99 -6.99
N THR A 634 31.23 -12.10 -6.30
CA THR A 634 32.04 -13.32 -6.47
C THR A 634 31.55 -14.20 -7.62
N SER A 635 30.38 -13.91 -8.17
CA SER A 635 29.76 -14.63 -9.29
C SER A 635 29.32 -13.65 -10.37
N ALA A 636 29.77 -13.87 -11.59
CA ALA A 636 29.36 -13.06 -12.73
C ALA A 636 27.85 -13.24 -13.05
N GLY A 637 27.29 -14.44 -12.88
CA GLY A 637 25.86 -14.69 -13.07
C GLY A 637 25.00 -13.91 -12.09
N VAL A 638 25.40 -13.85 -10.80
CA VAL A 638 24.69 -13.02 -9.79
C VAL A 638 24.77 -11.55 -10.14
N ALA A 639 25.93 -11.05 -10.56
CA ALA A 639 26.13 -9.66 -10.97
C ALA A 639 25.20 -9.28 -12.14
N VAL A 640 25.15 -10.15 -13.16
CA VAL A 640 24.31 -9.95 -14.35
C VAL A 640 22.82 -10.01 -14.02
N ALA A 641 22.39 -10.99 -13.21
CA ALA A 641 21.01 -11.12 -12.77
C ALA A 641 20.55 -9.88 -11.97
N ALA A 642 21.38 -9.39 -11.05
CA ALA A 642 21.10 -8.17 -10.29
C ALA A 642 21.02 -6.95 -11.22
N LEU A 643 21.94 -6.82 -12.18
CA LEU A 643 21.92 -5.73 -13.15
C LEU A 643 20.68 -5.76 -14.03
N ALA A 644 20.29 -6.93 -14.53
CA ALA A 644 19.10 -7.08 -15.38
C ALA A 644 17.82 -6.64 -14.67
N VAL A 645 17.69 -6.93 -13.38
CA VAL A 645 16.54 -6.49 -12.59
C VAL A 645 16.51 -4.98 -12.44
N VAL A 646 17.66 -4.34 -12.18
CA VAL A 646 17.76 -2.88 -12.06
C VAL A 646 17.56 -2.19 -13.41
N ALA A 647 18.06 -2.77 -14.52
CA ALA A 647 17.84 -2.26 -15.86
C ALA A 647 16.34 -2.23 -16.22
N ARG A 648 15.58 -3.28 -15.88
CA ARG A 648 14.12 -3.31 -16.05
C ARG A 648 13.41 -2.23 -15.25
N TYR A 649 13.90 -1.92 -14.03
CA TYR A 649 13.39 -0.79 -13.26
C TYR A 649 13.66 0.54 -13.95
N SER A 650 14.85 0.74 -14.50
CA SER A 650 15.19 1.96 -15.25
C SER A 650 14.34 2.12 -16.51
N GLU A 651 14.04 1.02 -17.22
CA GLU A 651 13.11 1.03 -18.35
C GLU A 651 11.69 1.41 -17.90
N TRP A 652 11.22 0.88 -16.72
CA TRP A 652 9.93 1.25 -16.15
C TRP A 652 9.89 2.74 -15.80
N LEU A 653 10.97 3.28 -15.22
CA LEU A 653 11.09 4.68 -14.85
C LEU A 653 11.06 5.61 -16.08
N ALA A 654 11.65 5.19 -17.19
CA ALA A 654 11.69 5.96 -18.44
C ALA A 654 10.37 5.93 -19.22
N ARG A 655 9.46 4.98 -18.93
CA ARG A 655 8.15 4.89 -19.61
C ARG A 655 7.20 5.98 -19.15
N ASP A 656 6.42 6.51 -20.11
CA ASP A 656 5.26 7.32 -19.77
C ASP A 656 4.18 6.43 -19.14
N GLN A 657 3.89 6.68 -17.88
CA GLN A 657 2.87 5.93 -17.13
C GLN A 657 1.43 6.37 -17.48
N GLY A 658 1.27 7.46 -18.23
CA GLY A 658 -0.02 8.07 -18.54
C GLY A 658 -0.73 8.67 -17.30
N ALA A 659 -1.90 9.24 -17.53
CA ALA A 659 -2.79 9.74 -16.48
C ALA A 659 -3.71 8.60 -15.97
N LEU A 660 -4.36 8.80 -14.84
CA LEU A 660 -5.44 7.92 -14.40
C LEU A 660 -6.52 7.87 -15.46
N PHE A 661 -7.07 6.67 -15.70
CA PHE A 661 -8.15 6.52 -16.67
C PHE A 661 -9.42 7.20 -16.13
N GLU A 662 -10.04 8.03 -16.95
CA GLU A 662 -11.28 8.74 -16.64
C GLU A 662 -12.35 8.47 -17.69
N ALA A 663 -13.61 8.41 -17.25
CA ALA A 663 -14.78 8.29 -18.11
C ALA A 663 -16.00 8.91 -17.41
N GLU A 664 -16.96 9.36 -18.20
CA GLU A 664 -18.27 9.77 -17.68
C GLU A 664 -19.03 8.53 -17.20
N VAL A 665 -19.46 8.52 -15.92
CA VAL A 665 -20.15 7.42 -15.25
C VAL A 665 -21.21 7.96 -14.28
N ASP A 666 -22.26 7.19 -14.04
CA ASP A 666 -23.27 7.49 -13.03
C ASP A 666 -22.96 6.74 -11.72
N ASP A 667 -21.98 7.25 -10.98
CA ASP A 667 -21.52 6.67 -9.73
C ASP A 667 -22.61 6.67 -8.64
N GLY A 668 -23.47 7.70 -8.64
CA GLY A 668 -24.57 7.80 -7.68
C GLY A 668 -25.63 6.72 -7.85
N ALA A 669 -26.03 6.44 -9.10
CA ALA A 669 -26.98 5.35 -9.38
C ALA A 669 -26.39 3.98 -9.09
N ALA A 670 -25.10 3.78 -9.37
CA ALA A 670 -24.39 2.54 -9.03
C ALA A 670 -24.35 2.31 -7.52
N ALA A 671 -23.95 3.32 -6.73
CA ALA A 671 -23.91 3.25 -5.26
C ALA A 671 -25.29 2.97 -4.67
N ALA A 672 -26.35 3.64 -5.17
CA ALA A 672 -27.73 3.41 -4.71
C ALA A 672 -28.21 1.98 -4.99
N LEU A 673 -27.89 1.41 -6.15
CA LEU A 673 -28.23 0.03 -6.50
C LEU A 673 -27.50 -0.96 -5.59
N ILE A 674 -26.22 -0.80 -5.40
CA ILE A 674 -25.39 -1.66 -4.51
C ILE A 674 -25.91 -1.58 -3.09
N GLY A 675 -26.14 -0.38 -2.53
CA GLY A 675 -26.66 -0.16 -1.20
C GLY A 675 -28.03 -0.82 -0.98
N ALA A 676 -28.95 -0.70 -1.96
CA ALA A 676 -30.28 -1.34 -1.89
C ALA A 676 -30.19 -2.88 -1.86
N ARG A 677 -29.20 -3.48 -2.54
CA ARG A 677 -29.02 -4.95 -2.56
C ARG A 677 -28.25 -5.46 -1.34
N LEU A 678 -27.44 -4.64 -0.71
CA LEU A 678 -26.74 -4.97 0.54
C LEU A 678 -27.58 -4.67 1.79
N ALA A 679 -28.72 -4.00 1.65
CA ALA A 679 -29.62 -3.72 2.77
C ALA A 679 -30.09 -5.03 3.43
N GLY A 680 -29.66 -5.27 4.68
CA GLY A 680 -29.96 -6.48 5.44
C GLY A 680 -28.95 -7.62 5.29
N VAL A 681 -27.93 -7.50 4.45
CA VAL A 681 -26.82 -8.47 4.36
C VAL A 681 -25.85 -8.25 5.52
N GLN A 682 -25.65 -9.28 6.33
CA GLN A 682 -24.75 -9.21 7.49
C GLN A 682 -23.46 -10.01 7.25
N GLY A 683 -22.41 -9.61 7.89
CA GLY A 683 -21.15 -10.32 7.88
C GLY A 683 -20.40 -10.25 6.55
N THR A 684 -19.68 -11.32 6.24
CA THR A 684 -18.88 -11.48 5.03
C THR A 684 -19.63 -12.15 3.89
N GLU A 685 -20.96 -12.25 3.98
CA GLU A 685 -21.81 -12.88 2.96
C GLU A 685 -21.70 -12.11 1.63
N LEU A 686 -21.58 -12.87 0.54
CA LEU A 686 -21.55 -12.34 -0.81
C LEU A 686 -22.90 -12.61 -1.49
N VAL A 687 -23.43 -11.59 -2.15
CA VAL A 687 -24.67 -11.65 -2.92
C VAL A 687 -24.37 -11.57 -4.41
N GLN A 688 -24.82 -12.53 -5.19
CA GLN A 688 -24.77 -12.44 -6.64
C GLN A 688 -25.89 -11.54 -7.13
N LEU A 689 -25.58 -10.55 -7.96
CA LEU A 689 -26.59 -9.71 -8.58
C LEU A 689 -27.34 -10.49 -9.66
N ALA A 690 -28.66 -10.32 -9.73
CA ALA A 690 -29.48 -10.81 -10.81
C ALA A 690 -29.04 -10.17 -12.14
N GLY A 691 -29.31 -10.83 -13.27
CA GLY A 691 -28.89 -10.37 -14.59
C GLY A 691 -29.32 -8.93 -14.91
N GLU A 692 -30.54 -8.55 -14.52
CA GLU A 692 -31.06 -7.19 -14.70
C GLU A 692 -30.29 -6.15 -13.89
N ASP A 693 -30.03 -6.43 -12.60
CA ASP A 693 -29.26 -5.54 -11.74
C ASP A 693 -27.80 -5.46 -12.20
N THR A 694 -27.22 -6.58 -12.64
CA THR A 694 -25.88 -6.61 -13.24
C THR A 694 -25.82 -5.70 -14.47
N ALA A 695 -26.79 -5.79 -15.39
CA ALA A 695 -26.83 -4.96 -16.57
C ALA A 695 -27.03 -3.47 -16.22
N ARG A 696 -27.86 -3.16 -15.21
CA ARG A 696 -28.06 -1.78 -14.72
C ARG A 696 -26.80 -1.21 -14.10
N LEU A 697 -26.12 -1.97 -13.21
CA LEU A 697 -24.87 -1.54 -12.59
C LEU A 697 -23.79 -1.26 -13.64
N LEU A 698 -23.61 -2.18 -14.59
CA LEU A 698 -22.63 -2.02 -15.66
C LEU A 698 -23.00 -0.88 -16.59
N GLY A 699 -24.31 -0.67 -16.84
CA GLY A 699 -24.84 0.46 -17.61
C GLY A 699 -24.48 1.82 -17.00
N CYS A 700 -24.46 1.96 -15.67
CA CYS A 700 -24.01 3.18 -15.00
C CYS A 700 -22.55 3.53 -15.35
N TYR A 701 -21.75 2.55 -15.73
CA TYR A 701 -20.36 2.71 -16.16
C TYR A 701 -20.18 2.66 -17.69
N GLY A 702 -21.30 2.71 -18.46
CA GLY A 702 -21.24 2.70 -19.91
C GLY A 702 -20.79 1.35 -20.49
N ILE A 703 -20.97 0.26 -19.75
CA ILE A 703 -20.65 -1.10 -20.17
C ILE A 703 -21.95 -1.84 -20.56
N PRO A 704 -22.33 -1.86 -21.85
CA PRO A 704 -23.54 -2.55 -22.27
C PRO A 704 -23.33 -4.05 -22.34
N VAL A 705 -24.21 -4.80 -21.67
CA VAL A 705 -24.27 -6.27 -21.76
C VAL A 705 -25.32 -6.62 -22.80
N LEU A 706 -24.98 -7.52 -23.71
CA LEU A 706 -25.91 -7.95 -24.76
C LEU A 706 -27.11 -8.66 -24.13
N ALA A 707 -28.29 -8.15 -24.43
CA ALA A 707 -29.52 -8.67 -23.86
C ALA A 707 -29.71 -10.16 -24.21
N SER A 708 -30.14 -10.94 -23.20
CA SER A 708 -30.59 -12.33 -23.38
C SER A 708 -31.99 -12.50 -22.81
N ARG A 709 -32.71 -13.51 -23.28
CA ARG A 709 -34.04 -13.90 -22.77
C ARG A 709 -34.06 -15.38 -22.45
N ALA A 710 -34.51 -15.72 -21.27
CA ALA A 710 -34.74 -17.10 -20.88
C ALA A 710 -35.98 -17.66 -21.65
N ALA A 711 -35.91 -18.93 -22.04
CA ALA A 711 -37.00 -19.64 -22.64
C ALA A 711 -37.04 -21.07 -22.08
N ALA A 712 -38.24 -21.51 -21.66
CA ALA A 712 -38.49 -22.83 -21.17
C ALA A 712 -39.09 -23.76 -22.31
N THR A 713 -39.61 -23.15 -23.35
CA THR A 713 -40.24 -23.86 -24.48
C THR A 713 -39.67 -23.32 -25.81
N ALA A 714 -39.81 -24.13 -26.88
CA ALA A 714 -39.37 -23.72 -28.22
C ALA A 714 -40.15 -22.51 -28.74
N ASP A 715 -41.42 -22.36 -28.37
CA ASP A 715 -42.22 -21.21 -28.78
C ASP A 715 -41.79 -19.93 -28.05
N GLU A 716 -41.46 -20.00 -26.77
CA GLU A 716 -40.87 -18.88 -26.02
C GLU A 716 -39.51 -18.50 -26.60
N ALA A 717 -38.70 -19.50 -27.00
CA ALA A 717 -37.39 -19.22 -27.62
C ALA A 717 -37.55 -18.49 -28.96
N VAL A 718 -38.52 -18.84 -29.79
CA VAL A 718 -38.83 -18.14 -31.03
C VAL A 718 -39.31 -16.72 -30.77
N ALA A 719 -40.25 -16.54 -29.82
CA ALA A 719 -40.72 -15.19 -29.44
C ALA A 719 -39.57 -14.31 -28.89
N ALA A 720 -38.65 -14.90 -28.15
CA ALA A 720 -37.44 -14.20 -27.68
C ALA A 720 -36.54 -13.79 -28.86
N ALA A 721 -36.33 -14.69 -29.83
CA ALA A 721 -35.51 -14.43 -31.02
C ALA A 721 -36.11 -13.33 -31.90
N ASP A 722 -37.45 -13.33 -32.12
CA ASP A 722 -38.15 -12.27 -32.84
C ASP A 722 -37.98 -10.89 -32.19
N ALA A 723 -37.99 -10.85 -30.87
CA ALA A 723 -37.81 -9.62 -30.10
C ALA A 723 -36.35 -9.11 -30.05
N LEU A 724 -35.35 -10.02 -30.08
CA LEU A 724 -33.92 -9.70 -30.02
C LEU A 724 -33.33 -9.44 -31.43
N GLY A 725 -33.96 -10.00 -32.49
CA GLY A 725 -33.50 -9.93 -33.87
C GLY A 725 -32.57 -11.09 -34.24
N TRP A 726 -32.81 -11.61 -35.43
CA TRP A 726 -32.06 -12.71 -36.05
C TRP A 726 -30.73 -12.24 -36.68
N PRO A 727 -29.68 -13.08 -36.76
CA PRO A 727 -29.59 -14.45 -36.22
C PRO A 727 -29.39 -14.49 -34.73
N VAL A 728 -29.70 -15.62 -34.08
CA VAL A 728 -29.56 -15.81 -32.62
C VAL A 728 -28.67 -17.01 -32.28
N ALA A 729 -28.23 -17.02 -31.04
CA ALA A 729 -27.62 -18.15 -30.36
C ALA A 729 -28.53 -18.61 -29.22
N ILE A 730 -28.55 -19.90 -28.95
CA ILE A 730 -29.14 -20.48 -27.74
C ILE A 730 -28.08 -21.09 -26.86
N LYS A 731 -28.20 -20.93 -25.57
CA LYS A 731 -27.28 -21.42 -24.56
C LYS A 731 -28.04 -22.10 -23.44
N SER A 732 -27.48 -23.12 -22.82
CA SER A 732 -28.05 -23.67 -21.59
C SER A 732 -28.11 -22.61 -20.50
N ALA A 733 -29.24 -22.50 -19.80
CA ALA A 733 -29.40 -21.63 -18.65
C ALA A 733 -28.67 -22.16 -17.40
N ALA A 734 -28.28 -23.43 -17.36
CA ALA A 734 -27.57 -24.06 -16.26
C ALA A 734 -26.08 -23.66 -16.29
N ASP A 735 -25.60 -23.03 -15.24
CA ASP A 735 -24.24 -22.51 -15.15
C ASP A 735 -23.15 -23.58 -15.34
N ASN A 736 -23.34 -24.76 -14.81
CA ASN A 736 -22.43 -25.91 -14.96
C ASN A 736 -22.36 -26.48 -16.41
N LEU A 737 -23.34 -26.16 -17.24
CA LEU A 737 -23.40 -26.62 -18.64
C LEU A 737 -23.00 -25.52 -19.62
N ARG A 738 -23.10 -24.28 -19.26
CA ARG A 738 -22.89 -23.08 -20.11
C ARG A 738 -21.52 -23.07 -20.82
N SER A 739 -20.49 -23.68 -20.23
CA SER A 739 -19.14 -23.79 -20.79
C SER A 739 -18.87 -25.13 -21.52
N ARG A 740 -19.83 -26.05 -21.48
CA ARG A 740 -19.66 -27.42 -22.04
C ARG A 740 -20.04 -27.47 -23.52
N LEU A 741 -19.16 -26.92 -24.37
CA LEU A 741 -19.31 -26.96 -25.83
C LEU A 741 -19.31 -28.39 -26.36
N ASP A 742 -18.60 -29.30 -25.71
CA ASP A 742 -18.56 -30.73 -26.03
C ASP A 742 -19.92 -31.43 -25.88
N LEU A 743 -20.78 -30.95 -24.99
CA LEU A 743 -22.16 -31.44 -24.84
C LEU A 743 -23.16 -30.70 -25.74
N GLY A 744 -22.69 -29.75 -26.54
CA GLY A 744 -23.57 -28.93 -27.40
C GLY A 744 -24.49 -27.99 -26.61
N ALA A 745 -24.03 -27.52 -25.44
CA ALA A 745 -24.76 -26.59 -24.58
C ALA A 745 -24.87 -25.17 -25.14
N VAL A 746 -24.25 -24.89 -26.29
CA VAL A 746 -24.35 -23.66 -27.05
C VAL A 746 -24.58 -23.98 -28.52
N ARG A 747 -25.56 -23.33 -29.15
CA ARG A 747 -25.84 -23.38 -30.58
C ARG A 747 -25.78 -21.98 -31.16
N LEU A 748 -25.08 -21.82 -32.26
CA LEU A 748 -24.77 -20.52 -32.85
C LEU A 748 -25.36 -20.40 -34.25
N ASP A 749 -25.50 -19.17 -34.73
CA ASP A 749 -25.93 -18.83 -36.11
C ASP A 749 -27.29 -19.41 -36.52
N ILE A 750 -28.24 -19.44 -35.62
CA ILE A 750 -29.60 -19.86 -35.86
C ILE A 750 -30.35 -18.71 -36.53
N ARG A 751 -30.85 -18.94 -37.73
CA ARG A 751 -31.31 -17.85 -38.62
C ARG A 751 -32.81 -17.70 -38.71
N ASP A 752 -33.56 -18.74 -38.35
CA ASP A 752 -35.03 -18.73 -38.44
C ASP A 752 -35.69 -19.59 -37.36
N ALA A 753 -37.01 -19.45 -37.25
CA ALA A 753 -37.83 -20.14 -36.26
C ALA A 753 -37.86 -21.67 -36.39
N ALA A 754 -37.69 -22.21 -37.59
CA ALA A 754 -37.71 -23.64 -37.81
C ALA A 754 -36.42 -24.28 -37.30
N ASP A 755 -35.29 -23.70 -37.67
CA ASP A 755 -33.98 -24.10 -37.16
C ASP A 755 -33.90 -23.97 -35.64
N LEU A 756 -34.43 -22.86 -35.07
CA LEU A 756 -34.44 -22.65 -33.61
C LEU A 756 -35.21 -23.74 -32.88
N ARG A 757 -36.39 -24.15 -33.37
CA ARG A 757 -37.16 -25.24 -32.76
C ARG A 757 -36.39 -26.56 -32.79
N ALA A 758 -35.79 -26.89 -33.96
CA ALA A 758 -35.03 -28.11 -34.12
C ALA A 758 -33.82 -28.16 -33.17
N GLU A 759 -33.05 -27.07 -33.09
CA GLU A 759 -31.89 -26.95 -32.23
C GLU A 759 -32.26 -26.93 -30.73
N PHE A 760 -33.38 -26.30 -30.36
CA PHE A 760 -33.92 -26.31 -29.00
C PHE A 760 -34.24 -27.74 -28.55
N GLU A 761 -34.97 -28.50 -29.37
CA GLU A 761 -35.31 -29.87 -29.06
C GLU A 761 -34.09 -30.80 -29.02
N GLN A 762 -33.13 -30.61 -29.92
CA GLN A 762 -31.90 -31.40 -29.97
C GLN A 762 -31.06 -31.15 -28.73
N MET A 763 -30.89 -29.86 -28.35
CA MET A 763 -30.15 -29.45 -27.16
C MET A 763 -30.83 -29.95 -25.89
N GLY A 764 -32.17 -29.86 -25.80
CA GLY A 764 -32.95 -30.38 -24.68
C GLY A 764 -32.72 -31.88 -24.48
N ARG A 765 -32.73 -32.68 -25.56
CA ARG A 765 -32.45 -34.12 -25.51
C ARG A 765 -31.00 -34.42 -25.06
N ALA A 766 -30.04 -33.68 -25.57
CA ALA A 766 -28.61 -33.86 -25.24
C ALA A 766 -28.30 -33.52 -23.79
N LEU A 767 -28.93 -32.49 -23.25
CA LEU A 767 -28.65 -31.97 -21.91
C LEU A 767 -29.57 -32.51 -20.81
N ALA A 768 -30.66 -33.23 -21.16
CA ALA A 768 -31.59 -33.83 -20.22
C ALA A 768 -30.91 -34.68 -19.12
N PRO A 769 -29.88 -35.52 -19.43
CA PRO A 769 -29.17 -36.29 -18.40
C PRO A 769 -28.42 -35.46 -17.40
N TYR A 770 -28.13 -34.19 -17.70
CA TYR A 770 -27.33 -33.29 -16.91
C TYR A 770 -28.16 -32.20 -16.21
N GLY A 771 -29.52 -32.30 -16.27
CA GLY A 771 -30.42 -31.34 -15.63
C GLY A 771 -30.64 -30.06 -16.45
N GLY A 772 -30.27 -30.03 -17.72
CA GLY A 772 -30.50 -28.91 -18.63
C GLY A 772 -31.95 -28.92 -19.16
N GLY A 773 -32.77 -27.90 -18.83
CA GLY A 773 -34.17 -27.79 -19.29
C GLY A 773 -34.56 -26.41 -19.81
N HIS A 774 -33.80 -25.41 -19.49
CA HIS A 774 -34.02 -24.01 -19.92
C HIS A 774 -32.86 -23.51 -20.76
N VAL A 775 -33.19 -22.67 -21.74
CA VAL A 775 -32.20 -22.02 -22.58
C VAL A 775 -32.26 -20.50 -22.43
N GLU A 776 -31.16 -19.85 -22.68
CA GLU A 776 -31.09 -18.40 -22.94
C GLU A 776 -30.94 -18.18 -24.45
N VAL A 777 -31.79 -17.32 -25.00
CA VAL A 777 -31.72 -16.83 -26.36
C VAL A 777 -31.02 -15.50 -26.39
N GLN A 778 -30.05 -15.34 -27.27
CA GLN A 778 -29.27 -14.11 -27.39
C GLN A 778 -29.00 -13.80 -28.87
N ARG A 779 -29.01 -12.53 -29.27
CA ARG A 779 -28.64 -12.16 -30.64
C ARG A 779 -27.18 -12.56 -30.91
N MET A 780 -26.87 -12.95 -32.14
CA MET A 780 -25.47 -13.21 -32.52
C MET A 780 -24.60 -11.95 -32.45
N ALA A 781 -23.48 -12.08 -31.79
CA ALA A 781 -22.43 -11.05 -31.80
C ALA A 781 -21.67 -11.12 -33.15
N PRO A 782 -21.06 -9.99 -33.58
CA PRO A 782 -20.13 -10.00 -34.72
C PRO A 782 -18.99 -11.01 -34.52
N LEU A 783 -18.44 -11.53 -35.59
CA LEU A 783 -17.25 -12.37 -35.53
C LEU A 783 -16.07 -11.61 -34.95
N GLY A 784 -15.34 -12.23 -34.04
CA GLY A 784 -14.22 -11.59 -33.35
C GLY A 784 -13.47 -12.56 -32.44
N GLN A 785 -12.50 -12.02 -31.73
CA GLN A 785 -11.74 -12.75 -30.71
C GLN A 785 -12.45 -12.65 -29.36
N ALA A 786 -12.73 -13.80 -28.79
CA ALA A 786 -13.28 -13.85 -27.42
C ALA A 786 -12.19 -13.58 -26.37
N CYS A 787 -12.50 -12.72 -25.42
CA CYS A 787 -11.64 -12.34 -24.30
C CYS A 787 -12.39 -12.50 -22.97
N VAL A 788 -11.66 -12.49 -21.89
CA VAL A 788 -12.18 -12.52 -20.51
C VAL A 788 -11.57 -11.37 -19.73
N ILE A 789 -12.42 -10.63 -19.03
CA ILE A 789 -12.00 -9.59 -18.06
C ILE A 789 -12.58 -10.01 -16.72
N ARG A 790 -11.71 -10.08 -15.70
CA ARG A 790 -12.10 -10.45 -14.34
C ARG A 790 -11.51 -9.46 -13.35
N ALA A 791 -12.33 -8.94 -12.44
CA ALA A 791 -11.88 -8.09 -11.36
C ALA A 791 -12.32 -8.69 -10.03
N ILE A 792 -11.37 -8.89 -9.12
CA ILE A 792 -11.61 -9.48 -7.80
C ILE A 792 -11.12 -8.56 -6.71
N GLU A 793 -11.65 -8.72 -5.51
CA GLU A 793 -11.08 -8.15 -4.29
C GLU A 793 -10.27 -9.24 -3.60
N ASP A 794 -8.96 -9.17 -3.72
CA ASP A 794 -8.07 -10.14 -3.07
C ASP A 794 -7.69 -9.67 -1.67
N PRO A 795 -7.78 -10.52 -0.63
CA PRO A 795 -7.44 -10.14 0.73
C PRO A 795 -5.99 -9.70 0.93
N LEU A 796 -5.08 -10.17 0.06
CA LEU A 796 -3.64 -9.91 0.15
C LEU A 796 -3.17 -8.79 -0.79
N LEU A 797 -3.76 -8.69 -1.98
CA LEU A 797 -3.35 -7.77 -3.05
C LEU A 797 -4.31 -6.60 -3.24
N GLY A 798 -5.54 -6.69 -2.69
CA GLY A 798 -6.58 -5.71 -2.93
C GLY A 798 -7.29 -5.93 -4.28
N PRO A 799 -7.71 -4.87 -4.98
CA PRO A 799 -8.47 -4.97 -6.21
C PRO A 799 -7.59 -5.37 -7.39
N VAL A 800 -7.65 -6.62 -7.79
CA VAL A 800 -6.90 -7.16 -8.94
C VAL A 800 -7.81 -7.28 -10.15
N LEU A 801 -7.43 -6.64 -11.26
CA LEU A 801 -8.02 -6.78 -12.56
C LEU A 801 -7.15 -7.69 -13.42
N SER A 802 -7.78 -8.69 -14.03
CA SER A 802 -7.14 -9.70 -14.88
C SER A 802 -7.73 -9.69 -16.28
N PHE A 803 -6.89 -9.78 -17.27
CA PHE A 803 -7.26 -9.85 -18.68
C PHE A 803 -6.57 -11.03 -19.38
N GLY A 804 -7.29 -11.75 -20.24
CA GLY A 804 -6.76 -12.80 -21.07
C GLY A 804 -7.69 -13.11 -22.24
N LEU A 805 -7.20 -13.82 -23.25
CA LEU A 805 -8.04 -14.32 -24.31
C LEU A 805 -8.82 -15.55 -23.80
N ALA A 806 -10.00 -15.80 -24.36
CA ALA A 806 -10.79 -16.97 -24.03
C ALA A 806 -10.28 -18.20 -24.81
N GLY A 807 -10.31 -19.36 -24.17
CA GLY A 807 -9.96 -20.65 -24.75
C GLY A 807 -9.28 -21.56 -23.75
N ASP A 808 -9.48 -22.88 -23.87
CA ASP A 808 -8.95 -23.89 -22.96
C ASP A 808 -7.41 -23.87 -22.90
N ALA A 809 -6.77 -23.73 -24.08
CA ALA A 809 -5.32 -23.65 -24.15
C ALA A 809 -4.74 -22.41 -23.39
N VAL A 810 -5.42 -21.28 -23.45
CA VAL A 810 -5.02 -20.06 -22.74
C VAL A 810 -5.16 -20.24 -21.23
N SER A 811 -6.27 -20.87 -20.82
CA SER A 811 -6.49 -21.17 -19.39
C SER A 811 -5.49 -22.19 -18.85
N LEU A 812 -5.12 -23.20 -19.64
CA LEU A 812 -4.13 -24.22 -19.26
C LEU A 812 -2.71 -23.66 -19.19
N LEU A 813 -2.38 -22.68 -20.03
CA LEU A 813 -1.05 -22.03 -20.08
C LEU A 813 -0.93 -20.86 -19.10
N ASP A 814 -2.01 -20.52 -18.40
CA ASP A 814 -2.09 -19.37 -17.48
C ASP A 814 -1.66 -18.04 -18.15
N ASP A 815 -2.06 -17.84 -19.42
CA ASP A 815 -1.69 -16.66 -20.22
C ASP A 815 -2.58 -15.45 -19.89
N TRP A 816 -2.42 -14.96 -18.67
CA TRP A 816 -3.17 -13.83 -18.11
C TRP A 816 -2.26 -12.65 -17.83
N ALA A 817 -2.82 -11.45 -17.96
CA ALA A 817 -2.22 -10.23 -17.44
C ALA A 817 -3.00 -9.72 -16.23
N HIS A 818 -2.31 -9.21 -15.24
CA HIS A 818 -2.90 -8.74 -13.99
C HIS A 818 -2.44 -7.32 -13.69
N ARG A 819 -3.34 -6.48 -13.17
CA ARG A 819 -3.05 -5.12 -12.68
C ARG A 819 -3.88 -4.84 -11.44
N ILE A 820 -3.39 -3.93 -10.61
CA ILE A 820 -4.16 -3.38 -9.48
C ILE A 820 -4.86 -2.09 -9.92
N THR A 821 -6.12 -1.91 -9.51
CA THR A 821 -6.85 -0.66 -9.79
C THR A 821 -6.53 0.42 -8.75
N PRO A 822 -6.66 1.73 -9.07
CA PRO A 822 -7.06 2.29 -10.36
C PRO A 822 -5.96 2.21 -11.42
N LEU A 823 -6.34 2.00 -12.68
CA LEU A 823 -5.42 1.93 -13.81
C LEU A 823 -5.14 3.31 -14.39
N THR A 824 -3.89 3.52 -14.85
CA THR A 824 -3.56 4.61 -15.76
C THR A 824 -3.82 4.21 -17.22
N THR A 825 -3.82 5.18 -18.12
CA THR A 825 -3.91 4.90 -19.57
C THR A 825 -2.76 4.03 -20.05
N GLY A 826 -1.57 4.18 -19.46
CA GLY A 826 -0.42 3.29 -19.69
C GLY A 826 -0.67 1.87 -19.19
N ASP A 827 -1.22 1.69 -18.00
CA ASP A 827 -1.57 0.38 -17.44
C ASP A 827 -2.61 -0.35 -18.32
N VAL A 828 -3.62 0.39 -18.81
CA VAL A 828 -4.66 -0.14 -19.71
C VAL A 828 -4.06 -0.60 -21.04
N HIS A 829 -3.16 0.21 -21.60
CA HIS A 829 -2.44 -0.16 -22.82
C HIS A 829 -1.60 -1.42 -22.65
N ASP A 830 -0.87 -1.48 -21.54
CA ASP A 830 0.05 -2.58 -21.24
C ASP A 830 -0.67 -3.89 -20.91
N ILE A 831 -1.80 -3.87 -20.19
CA ILE A 831 -2.51 -5.10 -19.81
C ILE A 831 -3.04 -5.85 -21.02
N VAL A 832 -3.51 -5.13 -22.05
CA VAL A 832 -4.00 -5.73 -23.29
C VAL A 832 -2.88 -6.41 -24.10
N ARG A 833 -1.65 -5.90 -23.99
CA ARG A 833 -0.48 -6.40 -24.76
C ARG A 833 0.34 -7.45 -24.02
N SER A 834 0.15 -7.57 -22.72
CA SER A 834 0.95 -8.48 -21.86
C SER A 834 0.71 -9.99 -22.13
N PRO A 835 -0.50 -10.51 -22.40
CA PRO A 835 -0.68 -11.91 -22.73
C PRO A 835 0.04 -12.27 -24.03
N ARG A 836 0.70 -13.43 -24.08
CA ARG A 836 1.39 -13.91 -25.28
C ARG A 836 0.46 -14.07 -26.47
N THR A 837 -0.76 -14.51 -26.20
CA THR A 837 -1.80 -14.69 -27.21
C THR A 837 -2.41 -13.39 -27.73
N SER A 838 -2.11 -12.25 -27.11
CA SER A 838 -2.64 -10.93 -27.47
C SER A 838 -2.29 -10.51 -28.90
N VAL A 839 -1.27 -11.09 -29.53
CA VAL A 839 -0.89 -10.87 -30.92
C VAL A 839 -2.08 -11.02 -31.88
N LYS A 840 -3.08 -11.87 -31.54
CA LYS A 840 -4.32 -12.05 -32.29
C LYS A 840 -5.19 -10.79 -32.35
N LEU A 841 -5.04 -9.86 -31.40
CA LEU A 841 -5.78 -8.60 -31.36
C LEU A 841 -5.22 -7.57 -32.35
N PHE A 842 -3.95 -7.66 -32.68
CA PHE A 842 -3.21 -6.69 -33.49
C PHE A 842 -3.05 -7.04 -34.98
N GLY A 843 -3.73 -8.10 -35.40
CA GLY A 843 -3.58 -8.67 -36.74
C GLY A 843 -2.48 -9.73 -36.77
N HIS A 844 -2.89 -10.97 -37.03
CA HIS A 844 -1.98 -12.12 -37.01
C HIS A 844 -2.34 -13.06 -38.17
N GLU A 845 -1.37 -13.59 -38.89
CA GLU A 845 -1.52 -14.53 -39.98
C GLU A 845 -2.53 -14.10 -41.09
N GLY A 846 -2.53 -12.80 -41.42
CA GLY A 846 -3.38 -12.24 -42.46
C GLY A 846 -4.78 -11.81 -41.97
N LEU A 847 -5.10 -11.99 -40.69
CA LEU A 847 -6.34 -11.47 -40.10
C LEU A 847 -6.17 -9.97 -39.79
N PRO A 848 -7.25 -9.16 -39.96
CA PRO A 848 -7.18 -7.74 -39.64
C PRO A 848 -7.01 -7.51 -38.12
N ALA A 849 -6.46 -6.36 -37.78
CA ALA A 849 -6.47 -5.89 -36.39
C ALA A 849 -7.91 -5.66 -35.89
N LEU A 850 -8.14 -5.95 -34.63
CA LEU A 850 -9.41 -5.76 -33.95
C LEU A 850 -9.50 -4.38 -33.30
N ASP A 851 -10.68 -4.01 -32.81
CA ASP A 851 -10.90 -2.72 -32.14
C ASP A 851 -10.31 -2.74 -30.71
N VAL A 852 -8.97 -2.68 -30.63
CA VAL A 852 -8.23 -2.61 -29.36
C VAL A 852 -8.59 -1.38 -28.56
N PRO A 853 -8.77 -0.17 -29.14
CA PRO A 853 -9.22 1.00 -28.39
C PRO A 853 -10.53 0.80 -27.62
N ALA A 854 -11.52 0.13 -28.22
CA ALA A 854 -12.76 -0.19 -27.51
C ALA A 854 -12.54 -1.16 -26.35
N LEU A 855 -11.60 -2.12 -26.49
CA LEU A 855 -11.23 -3.05 -25.41
C LEU A 855 -10.50 -2.30 -24.28
N GLU A 856 -9.61 -1.39 -24.62
CA GLU A 856 -8.90 -0.55 -23.65
C GLU A 856 -9.89 0.32 -22.85
N ASP A 857 -10.87 0.96 -23.51
CA ASP A 857 -11.93 1.73 -22.86
C ASP A 857 -12.76 0.86 -21.91
N LEU A 858 -13.16 -0.35 -22.33
CA LEU A 858 -13.89 -1.28 -21.47
C LEU A 858 -13.09 -1.64 -20.20
N ILE A 859 -11.81 -1.96 -20.34
CA ILE A 859 -10.92 -2.32 -19.21
C ILE A 859 -10.80 -1.12 -18.26
N GLY A 860 -10.64 0.08 -18.79
CA GLY A 860 -10.61 1.32 -18.02
C GLY A 860 -11.88 1.53 -17.20
N ARG A 861 -13.06 1.34 -17.79
CA ARG A 861 -14.36 1.45 -17.12
C ARG A 861 -14.55 0.39 -16.03
N VAL A 862 -14.13 -0.85 -16.27
CA VAL A 862 -14.12 -1.91 -15.24
C VAL A 862 -13.19 -1.53 -14.08
N SER A 863 -12.04 -0.94 -14.38
CA SER A 863 -11.11 -0.42 -13.35
C SER A 863 -11.75 0.66 -12.49
N LEU A 864 -12.45 1.63 -13.11
CA LEU A 864 -13.15 2.70 -12.39
C LEU A 864 -14.25 2.15 -11.47
N LEU A 865 -15.07 1.23 -11.98
CA LEU A 865 -16.14 0.60 -11.20
C LEU A 865 -15.56 -0.11 -9.99
N LYS A 866 -14.48 -0.87 -10.19
CA LYS A 866 -13.84 -1.65 -9.12
C LYS A 866 -13.14 -0.76 -8.08
N ASP A 867 -12.57 0.36 -8.49
CA ASP A 867 -11.92 1.31 -7.58
C ASP A 867 -12.92 2.06 -6.71
N ARG A 868 -14.03 2.52 -7.32
CA ARG A 868 -15.05 3.33 -6.64
C ARG A 868 -15.98 2.52 -5.75
N HIS A 869 -16.24 1.26 -6.11
CA HIS A 869 -17.12 0.36 -5.36
C HIS A 869 -16.38 -0.85 -4.79
N PRO A 870 -15.74 -0.71 -3.62
CA PRO A 870 -15.10 -1.84 -2.94
C PRO A 870 -16.10 -2.95 -2.55
N GLU A 871 -17.40 -2.68 -2.50
CA GLU A 871 -18.47 -3.66 -2.30
C GLU A 871 -18.52 -4.69 -3.41
N VAL A 872 -18.10 -4.36 -4.64
CA VAL A 872 -18.01 -5.30 -5.74
C VAL A 872 -16.86 -6.26 -5.49
N SER A 873 -17.16 -7.44 -4.97
CA SER A 873 -16.18 -8.47 -4.62
C SER A 873 -15.61 -9.18 -5.83
N LEU A 874 -16.47 -9.51 -6.77
CA LEU A 874 -16.13 -10.15 -8.05
C LEU A 874 -16.94 -9.51 -9.18
N LEU A 875 -16.26 -9.18 -10.26
CA LEU A 875 -16.86 -8.86 -11.55
C LEU A 875 -16.18 -9.70 -12.61
N GLU A 876 -16.95 -10.44 -13.39
CA GLU A 876 -16.44 -11.22 -14.52
C GLU A 876 -17.25 -10.92 -15.77
N LEU A 877 -16.56 -10.53 -16.84
CA LEU A 877 -17.10 -10.37 -18.20
C LEU A 877 -16.56 -11.54 -19.05
N LYS A 878 -17.43 -12.48 -19.39
CA LYS A 878 -17.01 -13.72 -20.06
C LYS A 878 -18.14 -14.31 -20.91
N PRO A 879 -17.99 -14.38 -22.23
CA PRO A 879 -16.92 -13.74 -22.99
C PRO A 879 -17.23 -12.30 -23.37
N VAL A 880 -16.16 -11.55 -23.66
CA VAL A 880 -16.17 -10.29 -24.40
C VAL A 880 -15.66 -10.58 -25.80
N VAL A 881 -16.47 -10.35 -26.82
CA VAL A 881 -16.06 -10.57 -28.22
C VAL A 881 -15.60 -9.25 -28.81
N VAL A 882 -14.34 -9.18 -29.19
CA VAL A 882 -13.73 -8.01 -29.84
C VAL A 882 -13.69 -8.24 -31.34
N SER A 883 -14.36 -7.40 -32.11
CA SER A 883 -14.40 -7.43 -33.58
C SER A 883 -13.53 -6.30 -34.17
N SER A 884 -13.47 -6.17 -35.46
CA SER A 884 -12.78 -5.07 -36.15
C SER A 884 -13.52 -3.72 -36.06
N THR A 885 -14.77 -3.69 -35.55
CA THR A 885 -15.64 -2.51 -35.54
C THR A 885 -16.24 -2.22 -34.17
N GLY A 886 -15.73 -2.80 -33.13
CA GLY A 886 -16.18 -2.65 -31.74
C GLY A 886 -16.12 -3.93 -30.95
N LEU A 887 -16.72 -3.92 -29.77
CA LEU A 887 -16.78 -5.09 -28.89
C LEU A 887 -18.23 -5.36 -28.42
N THR A 888 -18.46 -6.58 -27.96
CA THR A 888 -19.75 -7.02 -27.40
C THR A 888 -19.50 -7.84 -26.14
N VAL A 889 -20.05 -7.41 -24.99
CA VAL A 889 -20.07 -8.19 -23.76
C VAL A 889 -21.26 -9.16 -23.80
N LEU A 890 -21.00 -10.45 -23.91
CA LEU A 890 -22.05 -11.46 -24.04
C LEU A 890 -22.64 -11.90 -22.71
N SER A 891 -21.82 -11.91 -21.64
CA SER A 891 -22.25 -12.30 -20.29
C SER A 891 -21.42 -11.61 -19.25
N ALA A 892 -22.08 -11.27 -18.15
CA ALA A 892 -21.46 -10.64 -16.99
C ALA A 892 -21.98 -11.27 -15.69
N GLN A 893 -21.11 -11.40 -14.72
CA GLN A 893 -21.45 -11.81 -13.36
C GLN A 893 -20.86 -10.82 -12.37
N VAL A 894 -21.65 -10.38 -11.39
CA VAL A 894 -21.22 -9.47 -10.36
C VAL A 894 -21.63 -10.01 -8.99
N TRP A 895 -20.68 -10.06 -8.08
CA TRP A 895 -20.89 -10.41 -6.68
C TRP A 895 -20.55 -9.20 -5.81
N ILE A 896 -21.44 -8.87 -4.89
CA ILE A 896 -21.28 -7.75 -3.98
C ILE A 896 -21.27 -8.24 -2.54
N GLY A 897 -20.62 -7.51 -1.65
CA GLY A 897 -20.56 -7.81 -0.22
C GLY A 897 -20.15 -6.59 0.59
N ASN A 898 -20.38 -6.64 1.90
CA ASN A 898 -20.16 -5.51 2.80
C ASN A 898 -18.64 -5.15 2.88
N ALA A 899 -18.26 -4.00 2.35
CA ALA A 899 -16.87 -3.52 2.36
C ALA A 899 -16.36 -3.12 3.74
N ALA A 900 -17.25 -2.74 4.67
CA ALA A 900 -16.88 -2.30 6.02
C ALA A 900 -16.21 -3.41 6.87
N GLN A 901 -16.45 -4.67 6.50
CA GLN A 901 -15.82 -5.82 7.16
C GLN A 901 -14.50 -6.27 6.51
N ARG A 902 -14.08 -5.58 5.46
CA ARG A 902 -12.79 -5.84 4.83
C ARG A 902 -11.75 -4.92 5.44
N MET A 903 -10.57 -5.49 5.75
CA MET A 903 -9.45 -4.75 6.34
C MET A 903 -8.69 -3.86 5.34
N ASP A 904 -9.24 -3.63 4.15
CA ASP A 904 -8.66 -2.81 3.09
C ASP A 904 -9.19 -1.37 3.08
N SER A 905 -10.08 -1.00 4.01
CA SER A 905 -10.53 0.37 4.11
C SER A 905 -9.32 1.30 4.28
N ALA A 906 -9.28 2.41 3.54
CA ALA A 906 -8.26 3.44 3.67
C ALA A 906 -8.21 4.07 5.08
N ARG A 907 -9.14 3.70 5.94
CA ARG A 907 -9.22 4.06 7.35
C ARG A 907 -8.37 3.07 8.14
N ARG A 908 -7.44 3.53 8.95
CA ARG A 908 -6.82 2.74 10.02
C ARG A 908 -7.87 2.51 11.11
N ALA A 909 -8.81 1.63 10.86
CA ALA A 909 -9.71 1.16 11.91
C ALA A 909 -8.96 0.09 12.69
N LEU A 910 -8.78 0.29 13.99
CA LEU A 910 -8.55 -0.80 14.92
C LEU A 910 -9.88 -1.54 15.02
N ILE A 911 -10.05 -2.56 14.19
CA ILE A 911 -11.25 -3.38 14.25
C ILE A 911 -11.22 -4.07 15.60
N ALA A 912 -12.09 -3.63 16.50
CA ALA A 912 -12.51 -4.41 17.64
C ALA A 912 -13.36 -5.57 17.07
N GLN A 913 -12.80 -6.76 16.94
CA GLN A 913 -13.54 -8.00 16.94
C GLN A 913 -13.57 -8.53 18.35
#